data_1b62c75f00bdc61ba1177682b937ecdb
#
_entry.id   1b62c75f00bdc61ba1177682b937ecdb
#
_cell.length_a   1.000
_cell.length_b   1.000
_cell.length_c   1.000
_cell.angle_alpha   90.00
_cell.angle_beta   90.00
_cell.angle_gamma   90.00
#
_symmetry.space_group_name_H-M   'P 1'
#
loop_
_entity.id
_entity.type
_entity.pdbx_description
1 polymer ?
#
loop_
_entity_poly.entity_id
_entity_poly.type
_entity_poly.pdbx_seq_one_letter_code
_entity_poly.pdbx_strand_id
1 'polypeptide(L)'
;MNRDHFLKEGRRFLLSILLLLAFQGAVAAVISDMSVELTTDKARYNPGQTVQLTATGNIPQNTMVRYRHGATVVEEQPFHSLAQDNKWSWTPPAIDFRGYLVELYHKVGSDEVILGTIAVDVSSDWKRFPRYGFVADFNNYSGTVDKDANIRTEMAYLNRLHINGVQFQDWHWKHHQPVKFESNGTPSQWYQDISKRYIGTRYIKKYIDVQHSYGMKSIFYNLCYGAWEDAVSDGVKKEWGLFKRDNSGNYVQDCHELKDWASDIYLQVPGNSDWQEYMKARNEEVYTNYKFDGFQIDQLGDRGTLYDYNHNTVYLPDGFTSFINAMKASRPEKSLIMNAVHDYGAERIARTGNVDFCYNEVWGGNGHEQFSHLYDVIRNNDRYGDHQLQTVFAAYMNYDKAFEGGSGDKLMNTPGVLLTDAVMFALGGAHIEMGDHMLCREYFPAASLAMTDELKTAMIRYYDFMTAYQNLLRGISSKAASSLKVETTAGNVTVSAWPPRANAIVSFSKNVENHQVVHLLNFRGTSDLSWRDVNGTRTKPTLTENLPLTVTTNRTINKVWAATPDNIGGAVQELAFTQQNGKVSFTVPSLQYWTMVVLESENIEEQLLMTGEAVQRDGYGAYDLHQAVPLKRSDDGLTFTVTTHLKGNKYFKFTNGTDWATCTSFNAEYSGYKFNNSNRSTTVNLLINGSNDYKFMVDADGDYDVIVDLSQLRLKVVKAGESQVKVVLPDELPQETISIFDLRGRAVSCEQYLNGTLPRGIYILKQNGMSRKIIIR
;
A
#
# COMPACT_ATOMS: atom_id res chain seq x y z
N MET A 1 -23.67 -47.49 50.16
CA MET A 1 -23.28 -46.90 48.85
C MET A 1 -21.94 -46.22 49.05
N ASN A 2 -20.92 -46.70 48.42
CA ASN A 2 -19.53 -46.64 48.88
C ASN A 2 -18.86 -45.28 48.56
N ARG A 3 -18.41 -44.59 49.59
CA ARG A 3 -17.64 -43.35 49.55
C ARG A 3 -16.30 -43.49 48.79
N ASP A 4 -15.79 -44.71 48.68
CA ASP A 4 -14.54 -45.04 47.97
C ASP A 4 -14.66 -45.06 46.43
N HIS A 5 -15.88 -45.20 45.93
CA HIS A 5 -16.11 -45.16 44.49
C HIS A 5 -16.05 -43.71 43.93
N PHE A 6 -16.60 -42.75 44.71
CA PHE A 6 -16.58 -41.32 44.36
C PHE A 6 -15.17 -40.72 44.39
N LEU A 7 -14.33 -41.17 45.33
CA LEU A 7 -12.96 -40.72 45.44
C LEU A 7 -12.03 -41.29 44.35
N LYS A 8 -12.33 -42.47 43.83
CA LYS A 8 -11.59 -43.08 42.70
C LYS A 8 -11.96 -42.45 41.36
N GLU A 9 -13.21 -42.13 41.14
CA GLU A 9 -13.67 -41.45 39.94
C GLU A 9 -13.18 -39.99 39.89
N GLY A 10 -13.23 -39.24 41.00
CA GLY A 10 -12.69 -37.89 41.14
C GLY A 10 -11.18 -37.83 40.94
N ARG A 11 -10.41 -38.83 41.44
CA ARG A 11 -8.97 -38.94 41.16
C ARG A 11 -8.64 -39.26 39.70
N ARG A 12 -9.44 -40.11 39.04
CA ARG A 12 -9.28 -40.40 37.62
C ARG A 12 -9.63 -39.18 36.77
N PHE A 13 -10.63 -38.39 37.13
CA PHE A 13 -11.02 -37.18 36.44
C PHE A 13 -9.97 -36.08 36.63
N LEU A 14 -9.41 -35.90 37.85
CA LEU A 14 -8.30 -34.97 38.11
C LEU A 14 -7.00 -35.43 37.42
N LEU A 15 -6.67 -36.72 37.38
CA LEU A 15 -5.53 -37.24 36.64
C LEU A 15 -5.69 -37.06 35.10
N SER A 16 -6.91 -37.21 34.57
CA SER A 16 -7.20 -36.97 33.16
C SER A 16 -7.09 -35.49 32.81
N ILE A 17 -7.54 -34.59 33.68
CA ILE A 17 -7.38 -33.14 33.50
C ILE A 17 -5.89 -32.71 33.65
N LEU A 18 -5.16 -33.30 34.60
CA LEU A 18 -3.71 -33.07 34.75
C LEU A 18 -2.90 -33.69 33.60
N LEU A 19 -3.32 -34.81 32.99
CA LEU A 19 -2.69 -35.36 31.80
C LEU A 19 -3.07 -34.60 30.51
N LEU A 20 -4.24 -34.00 30.43
CA LEU A 20 -4.61 -33.09 29.32
C LEU A 20 -3.89 -31.75 29.41
N LEU A 21 -3.53 -31.29 30.60
CA LEU A 21 -2.71 -30.07 30.81
C LEU A 21 -1.18 -30.31 30.65
N ALA A 22 -0.74 -31.60 30.62
CA ALA A 22 0.68 -31.93 30.50
C ALA A 22 1.15 -32.27 29.06
N PHE A 23 0.28 -32.19 28.06
CA PHE A 23 0.61 -32.40 26.64
C PHE A 23 0.45 -31.13 25.78
N GLN A 24 0.55 -29.94 26.36
CA GLN A 24 0.99 -28.79 25.59
C GLN A 24 2.50 -28.87 25.58
N GLY A 25 3.09 -29.45 24.52
CA GLY A 25 4.53 -29.40 24.31
C GLY A 25 4.96 -27.92 24.44
N ALA A 26 5.98 -27.67 25.26
CA ALA A 26 6.52 -26.32 25.38
C ALA A 26 6.90 -25.87 23.97
N VAL A 27 6.25 -24.83 23.46
CA VAL A 27 6.63 -24.21 22.19
C VAL A 27 8.04 -23.68 22.40
N ALA A 28 8.96 -24.05 21.50
CA ALA A 28 10.35 -23.60 21.56
C ALA A 28 10.41 -22.08 21.57
N ALA A 29 11.21 -21.49 22.47
CA ALA A 29 11.38 -20.05 22.48
C ALA A 29 12.19 -19.61 21.25
N VAL A 30 11.81 -18.47 20.68
CA VAL A 30 12.56 -17.79 19.63
C VAL A 30 13.32 -16.64 20.26
N ILE A 31 14.64 -16.72 20.22
CA ILE A 31 15.56 -15.78 20.87
C ILE A 31 16.23 -14.92 19.80
N SER A 32 16.35 -13.62 20.05
CA SER A 32 17.03 -12.67 19.17
C SER A 32 18.52 -12.57 19.51
N ASP A 33 19.38 -12.85 18.54
CA ASP A 33 20.80 -12.48 18.56
C ASP A 33 21.07 -11.37 17.53
N MET A 34 20.56 -11.55 16.28
CA MET A 34 20.65 -10.58 15.18
C MET A 34 22.08 -10.06 14.93
N SER A 35 23.08 -10.93 15.12
CA SER A 35 24.51 -10.61 14.99
C SER A 35 25.04 -10.77 13.56
N VAL A 36 24.21 -11.29 12.66
CA VAL A 36 24.55 -11.51 11.25
C VAL A 36 23.70 -10.59 10.38
N GLU A 37 24.37 -9.77 9.57
CA GLU A 37 23.71 -8.95 8.56
C GLU A 37 23.51 -9.76 7.27
N LEU A 38 22.30 -9.67 6.69
CA LEU A 38 21.96 -10.27 5.41
C LEU A 38 21.70 -9.21 4.36
N THR A 39 22.15 -9.46 3.12
CA THR A 39 21.88 -8.60 1.96
C THR A 39 21.46 -9.42 0.75
N THR A 40 20.69 -8.78 -0.16
CA THR A 40 20.29 -9.32 -1.46
C THR A 40 20.83 -8.45 -2.59
N ASP A 41 21.00 -9.06 -3.77
CA ASP A 41 21.50 -8.36 -4.96
C ASP A 41 20.45 -7.43 -5.60
N LYS A 42 19.16 -7.55 -5.24
CA LYS A 42 18.08 -6.71 -5.75
C LYS A 42 17.01 -6.42 -4.69
N ALA A 43 16.30 -5.33 -4.86
CA ALA A 43 15.17 -4.95 -4.02
C ALA A 43 13.90 -5.77 -4.31
N ARG A 44 13.78 -6.34 -5.52
CA ARG A 44 12.62 -7.10 -5.99
C ARG A 44 13.03 -8.08 -7.08
N TYR A 45 12.34 -9.19 -7.16
CA TYR A 45 12.57 -10.27 -8.14
C TYR A 45 11.31 -10.59 -8.92
N ASN A 46 11.44 -10.93 -10.20
CA ASN A 46 10.34 -11.52 -10.95
C ASN A 46 10.18 -13.01 -10.59
N PRO A 47 8.98 -13.61 -10.75
CA PRO A 47 8.80 -15.05 -10.58
C PRO A 47 9.84 -15.87 -11.34
N GLY A 48 10.43 -16.85 -10.66
CA GLY A 48 11.48 -17.71 -11.22
C GLY A 48 12.88 -17.12 -11.27
N GLN A 49 13.10 -15.87 -10.85
CA GLN A 49 14.44 -15.30 -10.72
C GLN A 49 15.15 -15.81 -9.47
N THR A 50 16.46 -16.08 -9.62
CA THR A 50 17.33 -16.48 -8.52
C THR A 50 17.79 -15.25 -7.73
N VAL A 51 17.68 -15.33 -6.42
CA VAL A 51 18.15 -14.34 -5.43
C VAL A 51 19.59 -14.67 -5.06
N GLN A 52 20.48 -13.68 -5.09
CA GLN A 52 21.83 -13.81 -4.53
C GLN A 52 21.83 -13.23 -3.13
N LEU A 53 22.21 -14.03 -2.15
CA LEU A 53 22.25 -13.65 -0.74
C LEU A 53 23.70 -13.63 -0.24
N THR A 54 23.96 -12.69 0.66
CA THR A 54 25.26 -12.58 1.34
C THR A 54 25.02 -12.39 2.84
N ALA A 55 25.81 -13.10 3.67
CA ALA A 55 25.80 -12.95 5.12
C ALA A 55 27.12 -12.34 5.59
N THR A 56 27.04 -11.37 6.52
CA THR A 56 28.21 -10.72 7.13
C THR A 56 28.11 -10.86 8.64
N GLY A 57 29.13 -11.44 9.26
CA GLY A 57 29.16 -11.69 10.71
C GLY A 57 29.76 -13.04 11.04
N ASN A 58 29.74 -13.41 12.32
CA ASN A 58 30.17 -14.70 12.79
C ASN A 58 29.03 -15.72 12.70
N ILE A 59 29.20 -16.77 11.89
CA ILE A 59 28.17 -17.76 11.62
C ILE A 59 28.58 -19.11 12.23
N PRO A 60 27.90 -19.57 13.29
CA PRO A 60 28.20 -20.88 13.93
C PRO A 60 28.04 -22.06 12.97
N GLN A 61 28.78 -23.15 13.21
CA GLN A 61 28.80 -24.35 12.35
C GLN A 61 27.44 -25.06 12.24
N ASN A 62 26.61 -24.95 13.26
CA ASN A 62 25.26 -25.56 13.30
C ASN A 62 24.16 -24.63 12.81
N THR A 63 24.50 -23.56 12.05
CA THR A 63 23.54 -22.61 11.51
C THR A 63 22.71 -23.24 10.38
N MET A 64 21.42 -22.98 10.41
CA MET A 64 20.43 -23.33 9.40
C MET A 64 19.96 -22.07 8.65
N VAL A 65 19.61 -22.24 7.39
CA VAL A 65 18.86 -21.26 6.58
C VAL A 65 17.46 -21.77 6.42
N ARG A 66 16.48 -20.94 6.74
CA ARG A 66 15.06 -21.26 6.58
C ARG A 66 14.37 -20.16 5.76
N TYR A 67 13.56 -20.57 4.81
CA TYR A 67 12.76 -19.70 3.95
C TYR A 67 11.30 -19.86 4.31
N ARG A 68 10.60 -18.76 4.60
CA ARG A 68 9.20 -18.79 5.00
C ARG A 68 8.34 -17.90 4.10
N HIS A 69 7.08 -18.34 3.90
CA HIS A 69 5.98 -17.50 3.48
C HIS A 69 4.93 -17.52 4.61
N GLY A 70 4.73 -16.38 5.29
CA GLY A 70 4.01 -16.38 6.56
C GLY A 70 4.64 -17.34 7.57
N ALA A 71 3.84 -18.17 8.23
CA ALA A 71 4.33 -19.22 9.13
C ALA A 71 4.77 -20.51 8.41
N THR A 72 4.50 -20.66 7.12
CA THR A 72 4.84 -21.86 6.36
C THR A 72 6.32 -21.89 5.99
N VAL A 73 7.03 -22.93 6.36
CA VAL A 73 8.40 -23.19 5.90
C VAL A 73 8.33 -23.70 4.46
N VAL A 74 8.93 -22.97 3.55
CA VAL A 74 9.01 -23.33 2.12
C VAL A 74 10.20 -24.25 1.87
N GLU A 75 11.32 -23.93 2.52
CA GLU A 75 12.59 -24.68 2.39
C GLU A 75 13.46 -24.44 3.63
N GLU A 76 14.27 -25.43 4.00
CA GLU A 76 15.21 -25.33 5.11
C GLU A 76 16.45 -26.21 4.85
N GLN A 77 17.63 -25.64 5.05
CA GLN A 77 18.92 -26.31 4.78
C GLN A 77 20.02 -25.87 5.73
N PRO A 78 21.06 -26.70 5.97
CA PRO A 78 22.25 -26.28 6.68
C PRO A 78 23.03 -25.19 5.91
N PHE A 79 23.33 -24.06 6.58
CA PHE A 79 23.98 -22.91 5.95
C PHE A 79 25.33 -23.29 5.30
N HIS A 80 26.22 -24.00 6.02
CA HIS A 80 27.55 -24.31 5.54
C HIS A 80 27.59 -25.36 4.41
N SER A 81 26.50 -26.07 4.15
CA SER A 81 26.40 -26.94 2.97
C SER A 81 25.94 -26.17 1.73
N LEU A 82 25.37 -25.00 1.92
CA LEU A 82 24.75 -24.17 0.88
C LEU A 82 25.65 -23.00 0.47
N ALA A 83 26.26 -22.33 1.46
CA ALA A 83 27.00 -21.08 1.24
C ALA A 83 28.49 -21.32 0.96
N GLN A 84 29.03 -20.61 -0.04
CA GLN A 84 30.45 -20.46 -0.30
C GLN A 84 30.87 -19.01 0.01
N ASP A 85 31.89 -18.81 0.84
CA ASP A 85 32.34 -17.49 1.29
C ASP A 85 31.18 -16.62 1.82
N ASN A 86 30.26 -17.24 2.59
CA ASN A 86 29.04 -16.65 3.13
C ASN A 86 28.08 -16.12 2.06
N LYS A 87 28.16 -16.58 0.82
CA LYS A 87 27.29 -16.26 -0.29
C LYS A 87 26.58 -17.50 -0.78
N TRP A 88 25.29 -17.36 -1.09
CA TRP A 88 24.51 -18.45 -1.67
C TRP A 88 23.40 -17.92 -2.57
N SER A 89 22.82 -18.84 -3.32
CA SER A 89 21.70 -18.55 -4.20
C SER A 89 20.44 -19.27 -3.73
N TRP A 90 19.30 -18.63 -3.89
CA TRP A 90 18.00 -19.25 -3.68
C TRP A 90 17.05 -18.88 -4.82
N THR A 91 16.29 -19.85 -5.33
CA THR A 91 15.24 -19.60 -6.32
C THR A 91 13.89 -19.82 -5.63
N PRO A 92 13.18 -18.73 -5.26
CA PRO A 92 11.87 -18.85 -4.65
C PRO A 92 10.87 -19.53 -5.59
N PRO A 93 9.78 -20.11 -5.06
CA PRO A 93 8.68 -20.57 -5.89
C PRO A 93 8.22 -19.49 -6.87
N ALA A 94 7.93 -19.88 -8.11
CA ALA A 94 7.55 -18.96 -9.19
C ALA A 94 6.09 -18.47 -9.03
N ILE A 95 5.72 -18.03 -7.83
CA ILE A 95 4.40 -17.49 -7.51
C ILE A 95 4.52 -15.98 -7.38
N ASP A 96 3.76 -15.26 -8.20
CA ASP A 96 3.84 -13.82 -8.26
C ASP A 96 3.23 -13.15 -7.02
N PHE A 97 3.71 -11.95 -6.74
CA PHE A 97 3.25 -11.08 -5.63
C PHE A 97 3.35 -11.73 -4.26
N ARG A 98 4.50 -12.39 -3.97
CA ARG A 98 4.75 -13.02 -2.67
C ARG A 98 5.97 -12.44 -1.96
N GLY A 99 5.78 -12.16 -0.67
CA GLY A 99 6.86 -11.86 0.27
C GLY A 99 7.34 -13.13 0.96
N TYR A 100 8.66 -13.24 1.14
CA TYR A 100 9.28 -14.31 1.89
C TYR A 100 10.20 -13.74 2.95
N LEU A 101 10.37 -14.47 4.07
CA LEU A 101 11.38 -14.19 5.08
C LEU A 101 12.45 -15.28 5.01
N VAL A 102 13.70 -14.87 4.93
CA VAL A 102 14.88 -15.73 5.07
C VAL A 102 15.43 -15.56 6.48
N GLU A 103 15.55 -16.64 7.21
CA GLU A 103 16.05 -16.67 8.59
C GLU A 103 17.35 -17.47 8.65
N LEU A 104 18.41 -16.88 9.19
CA LEU A 104 19.57 -17.62 9.69
C LEU A 104 19.36 -17.88 11.18
N TYR A 105 19.42 -19.12 11.59
CA TYR A 105 19.23 -19.49 12.98
C TYR A 105 20.03 -20.72 13.38
N HIS A 106 20.26 -20.92 14.68
CA HIS A 106 20.76 -22.18 15.22
C HIS A 106 19.93 -22.60 16.45
N LYS A 107 20.04 -23.87 16.83
CA LYS A 107 19.35 -24.39 18.02
C LYS A 107 20.26 -24.42 19.22
N VAL A 108 19.73 -23.99 20.38
CA VAL A 108 20.36 -24.11 21.70
C VAL A 108 19.37 -24.87 22.60
N GLY A 109 19.56 -26.18 22.74
CA GLY A 109 18.55 -27.06 23.33
C GLY A 109 17.32 -27.13 22.44
N SER A 110 16.13 -26.75 22.97
CA SER A 110 14.88 -26.66 22.25
C SER A 110 14.68 -25.29 21.56
N ASP A 111 15.41 -24.26 22.00
CA ASP A 111 15.19 -22.89 21.58
C ASP A 111 15.88 -22.58 20.26
N GLU A 112 15.28 -21.71 19.47
CA GLU A 112 15.83 -21.18 18.22
C GLU A 112 16.41 -19.79 18.44
N VAL A 113 17.69 -19.62 18.12
CA VAL A 113 18.40 -18.34 18.20
C VAL A 113 18.51 -17.77 16.78
N ILE A 114 17.81 -16.69 16.50
CA ILE A 114 17.82 -15.99 15.21
C ILE A 114 19.07 -15.12 15.13
N LEU A 115 19.96 -15.45 14.21
CA LEU A 115 21.21 -14.74 13.94
C LEU A 115 21.01 -13.55 13.01
N GLY A 116 20.10 -13.67 12.06
CA GLY A 116 19.79 -12.61 11.10
C GLY A 116 18.59 -12.95 10.22
N THR A 117 17.93 -11.92 9.71
CA THR A 117 16.81 -12.06 8.79
C THR A 117 16.94 -11.12 7.61
N ILE A 118 16.31 -11.47 6.50
CA ILE A 118 16.09 -10.60 5.36
C ILE A 118 14.83 -11.02 4.62
N ALA A 119 14.09 -10.05 4.09
CA ALA A 119 12.96 -10.34 3.23
C ALA A 119 13.35 -10.54 1.76
N VAL A 120 12.51 -11.23 1.01
CA VAL A 120 12.59 -11.36 -0.45
C VAL A 120 11.22 -11.07 -1.04
N ASP A 121 11.16 -10.09 -1.93
CA ASP A 121 9.96 -9.73 -2.68
C ASP A 121 9.98 -10.38 -4.07
N VAL A 122 9.05 -11.30 -4.32
CA VAL A 122 8.81 -11.88 -5.65
C VAL A 122 7.58 -11.23 -6.24
N SER A 123 7.78 -10.21 -7.07
CA SER A 123 6.72 -9.44 -7.70
C SER A 123 7.12 -9.02 -9.11
N SER A 124 6.31 -9.35 -10.12
CA SER A 124 6.56 -8.94 -11.51
C SER A 124 6.30 -7.44 -11.73
N ASP A 125 5.42 -6.84 -10.94
CA ASP A 125 5.05 -5.43 -11.01
C ASP A 125 5.37 -4.72 -9.68
N TRP A 126 6.24 -3.71 -9.74
CA TRP A 126 6.70 -2.96 -8.57
C TRP A 126 5.59 -2.18 -7.86
N LYS A 127 4.59 -1.72 -8.60
CA LYS A 127 3.47 -0.91 -8.08
C LYS A 127 2.46 -1.73 -7.26
N ARG A 128 2.57 -3.07 -7.29
CA ARG A 128 1.74 -3.93 -6.43
C ARG A 128 2.05 -3.74 -4.95
N PHE A 129 3.33 -3.61 -4.61
CA PHE A 129 3.83 -3.35 -3.25
C PHE A 129 4.89 -2.24 -3.30
N PRO A 130 4.50 -0.98 -3.59
CA PRO A 130 5.46 0.11 -3.72
C PRO A 130 6.12 0.40 -2.38
N ARG A 131 7.45 0.43 -2.39
CA ARG A 131 8.31 0.96 -1.34
C ARG A 131 9.12 2.05 -2.00
N TYR A 132 8.80 3.29 -1.65
CA TYR A 132 9.21 4.45 -2.41
C TYR A 132 10.19 5.30 -1.60
N GLY A 133 11.32 5.64 -2.21
CA GLY A 133 12.33 6.52 -1.66
C GLY A 133 12.50 7.77 -2.51
N PHE A 134 13.39 8.67 -2.11
CA PHE A 134 13.76 9.82 -2.90
C PHE A 134 15.25 10.15 -2.78
N VAL A 135 15.78 10.84 -3.80
CA VAL A 135 17.12 11.43 -3.82
C VAL A 135 17.03 12.88 -4.26
N ALA A 136 17.85 13.75 -3.67
CA ALA A 136 17.80 15.19 -3.93
C ALA A 136 19.19 15.85 -4.09
N ASP A 137 20.29 15.13 -3.82
CA ASP A 137 21.66 15.68 -3.93
C ASP A 137 22.37 15.16 -5.18
N PHE A 138 22.46 16.01 -6.20
CA PHE A 138 23.07 15.71 -7.49
C PHE A 138 24.38 16.48 -7.72
N ASN A 139 25.08 16.85 -6.65
CA ASN A 139 26.30 17.64 -6.76
C ASN A 139 27.46 17.06 -5.94
N ASN A 140 28.67 17.46 -6.29
CA ASN A 140 29.88 17.23 -5.50
C ASN A 140 30.48 18.59 -5.10
N TYR A 141 29.89 19.24 -4.10
CA TYR A 141 30.25 20.59 -3.67
C TYR A 141 31.69 20.71 -3.16
N SER A 142 32.21 19.66 -2.52
CA SER A 142 33.53 19.74 -1.89
C SER A 142 34.68 19.37 -2.83
N GLY A 143 34.41 18.65 -3.92
CA GLY A 143 35.40 18.04 -4.79
C GLY A 143 36.33 17.02 -4.11
N THR A 144 36.19 16.85 -2.78
CA THR A 144 37.06 15.99 -1.95
C THR A 144 36.39 14.65 -1.62
N VAL A 145 35.08 14.53 -1.84
CA VAL A 145 34.29 13.33 -1.57
C VAL A 145 34.15 12.51 -2.84
N ASP A 146 34.35 11.19 -2.77
CA ASP A 146 33.99 10.28 -3.86
C ASP A 146 32.47 10.14 -3.96
N LYS A 147 31.82 11.06 -4.70
CA LYS A 147 30.38 11.08 -4.88
C LYS A 147 29.85 9.79 -5.53
N ASP A 148 30.64 9.16 -6.41
CA ASP A 148 30.26 7.89 -7.03
C ASP A 148 30.22 6.75 -6.01
N ALA A 149 31.11 6.74 -5.01
CA ALA A 149 31.09 5.79 -3.89
C ALA A 149 29.89 6.06 -2.97
N ASN A 150 29.63 7.32 -2.65
CA ASN A 150 28.48 7.70 -1.82
C ASN A 150 27.15 7.27 -2.46
N ILE A 151 26.98 7.52 -3.77
CA ILE A 151 25.78 7.06 -4.51
C ILE A 151 25.62 5.56 -4.39
N ARG A 152 26.70 4.76 -4.53
CA ARG A 152 26.61 3.31 -4.38
C ARG A 152 26.22 2.91 -2.96
N THR A 153 26.80 3.56 -1.93
CA THR A 153 26.48 3.28 -0.52
C THR A 153 25.04 3.62 -0.19
N GLU A 154 24.57 4.77 -0.61
CA GLU A 154 23.18 5.22 -0.40
C GLU A 154 22.19 4.27 -1.09
N MET A 155 22.43 3.91 -2.35
CA MET A 155 21.56 2.97 -3.08
C MET A 155 21.63 1.55 -2.53
N ALA A 156 22.77 1.11 -1.99
CA ALA A 156 22.87 -0.16 -1.30
C ALA A 156 22.03 -0.19 -0.01
N TYR A 157 22.00 0.92 0.74
CA TYR A 157 21.13 1.05 1.91
C TYR A 157 19.63 1.04 1.51
N LEU A 158 19.23 1.78 0.47
CA LEU A 158 17.87 1.72 -0.05
C LEU A 158 17.49 0.32 -0.56
N ASN A 159 18.44 -0.41 -1.20
CA ASN A 159 18.25 -1.81 -1.56
C ASN A 159 18.02 -2.68 -0.33
N ARG A 160 18.77 -2.44 0.76
CA ARG A 160 18.60 -3.17 2.03
C ARG A 160 17.23 -2.90 2.68
N LEU A 161 16.62 -1.74 2.43
CA LEU A 161 15.24 -1.41 2.78
C LEU A 161 14.22 -1.92 1.75
N HIS A 162 14.64 -2.71 0.76
CA HIS A 162 13.77 -3.19 -0.32
C HIS A 162 13.03 -2.08 -1.08
N ILE A 163 13.56 -0.86 -1.11
CA ILE A 163 13.01 0.24 -1.89
C ILE A 163 13.03 -0.15 -3.36
N ASN A 164 11.87 -0.13 -4.01
CA ASN A 164 11.71 -0.59 -5.40
C ASN A 164 11.39 0.52 -6.40
N GLY A 165 11.24 1.77 -5.92
CA GLY A 165 11.11 2.97 -6.73
C GLY A 165 11.71 4.18 -6.02
N VAL A 166 12.35 5.10 -6.76
CA VAL A 166 13.04 6.26 -6.21
C VAL A 166 12.69 7.51 -7.01
N GLN A 167 12.21 8.53 -6.30
CA GLN A 167 11.91 9.85 -6.83
C GLN A 167 13.18 10.71 -6.88
N PHE A 168 13.38 11.41 -7.98
CA PHE A 168 14.45 12.39 -8.15
C PHE A 168 13.88 13.79 -7.89
N GLN A 169 14.03 14.27 -6.67
CA GLN A 169 13.45 15.54 -6.26
C GLN A 169 14.30 16.73 -6.71
N ASP A 170 13.67 17.76 -7.31
CA ASP A 170 14.32 19.02 -7.75
C ASP A 170 15.61 18.79 -8.56
N TRP A 171 15.58 17.80 -9.45
CA TRP A 171 16.70 17.43 -10.31
C TRP A 171 16.82 18.31 -11.57
N HIS A 172 15.71 18.96 -11.98
CA HIS A 172 15.51 19.61 -13.28
C HIS A 172 16.05 21.05 -13.29
N TRP A 173 16.24 21.58 -14.50
CA TRP A 173 16.67 22.96 -14.67
C TRP A 173 15.55 23.95 -14.35
N LYS A 174 14.52 24.00 -15.22
CA LYS A 174 13.31 24.81 -15.02
C LYS A 174 12.09 23.91 -15.05
N HIS A 175 11.03 24.26 -14.34
CA HIS A 175 9.81 23.45 -14.33
C HIS A 175 9.20 23.30 -15.74
N HIS A 176 9.17 24.38 -16.54
CA HIS A 176 8.69 24.33 -17.91
C HIS A 176 9.74 23.83 -18.92
N GLN A 177 10.98 23.68 -18.54
CA GLN A 177 12.07 23.16 -19.38
C GLN A 177 13.04 22.31 -18.54
N PRO A 178 12.67 21.07 -18.19
CA PRO A 178 13.45 20.25 -17.28
C PRO A 178 14.88 19.95 -17.73
N VAL A 179 15.10 19.76 -19.04
CA VAL A 179 16.42 19.50 -19.62
C VAL A 179 17.02 20.81 -20.11
N LYS A 180 18.19 21.17 -19.61
CA LYS A 180 18.98 22.29 -20.16
C LYS A 180 19.82 21.80 -21.34
N PHE A 181 19.74 22.52 -22.45
CA PHE A 181 20.59 22.29 -23.64
C PHE A 181 21.60 23.38 -23.81
N GLU A 182 22.79 23.02 -24.29
CA GLU A 182 23.80 23.95 -24.81
C GLU A 182 23.41 24.46 -26.21
N SER A 183 24.06 25.52 -26.68
CA SER A 183 23.77 26.13 -27.99
C SER A 183 23.94 25.16 -29.20
N ASN A 184 24.70 24.08 -29.02
CA ASN A 184 24.90 23.04 -30.01
C ASN A 184 23.84 21.92 -29.94
N GLY A 185 22.80 22.05 -29.08
CA GLY A 185 21.73 21.08 -28.91
C GLY A 185 22.08 19.87 -28.03
N THR A 186 23.27 19.84 -27.39
CA THR A 186 23.60 18.77 -26.45
C THR A 186 23.11 19.12 -25.04
N PRO A 187 22.67 18.12 -24.22
CA PRO A 187 22.31 18.38 -22.82
C PRO A 187 23.49 18.94 -22.06
N SER A 188 23.24 19.98 -21.26
CA SER A 188 24.24 20.58 -20.40
C SER A 188 24.76 19.61 -19.36
N GLN A 189 26.04 19.70 -19.04
CA GLN A 189 26.63 18.86 -17.99
C GLN A 189 26.33 19.39 -16.58
N TRP A 190 26.06 20.71 -16.47
CA TRP A 190 25.78 21.38 -15.20
C TRP A 190 24.79 22.53 -15.41
N TYR A 191 23.93 22.71 -14.43
CA TYR A 191 23.03 23.86 -14.35
C TYR A 191 22.70 24.19 -12.89
N GLN A 192 22.14 25.36 -12.65
CA GLN A 192 21.52 25.67 -11.38
C GLN A 192 20.01 25.39 -11.45
N ASP A 193 19.49 24.76 -10.42
CA ASP A 193 18.05 24.56 -10.23
C ASP A 193 17.37 25.84 -9.68
N ILE A 194 16.08 25.76 -9.39
CA ILE A 194 15.31 26.88 -8.87
C ILE A 194 15.83 27.39 -7.51
N SER A 195 16.40 26.53 -6.68
CA SER A 195 17.01 26.91 -5.38
C SER A 195 18.48 27.34 -5.50
N LYS A 196 18.97 27.56 -6.73
CA LYS A 196 20.35 27.95 -7.06
C LYS A 196 21.41 26.90 -6.71
N ARG A 197 21.02 25.64 -6.52
CA ARG A 197 21.98 24.55 -6.35
C ARG A 197 22.58 24.18 -7.71
N TYR A 198 23.85 23.79 -7.70
CA TYR A 198 24.47 23.22 -8.90
C TYR A 198 24.11 21.74 -9.03
N ILE A 199 23.53 21.38 -10.16
CA ILE A 199 23.13 20.03 -10.51
C ILE A 199 24.08 19.46 -11.56
N GLY A 200 24.71 18.33 -11.27
CA GLY A 200 25.58 17.61 -12.19
C GLY A 200 24.85 16.45 -12.87
N THR A 201 24.62 16.54 -14.18
CA THR A 201 23.83 15.56 -14.92
C THR A 201 24.45 14.16 -14.93
N ARG A 202 25.80 14.08 -14.79
CA ARG A 202 26.49 12.78 -14.62
C ARG A 202 26.04 12.04 -13.37
N TYR A 203 25.75 12.76 -12.27
CA TYR A 203 25.32 12.15 -11.02
C TYR A 203 23.88 11.65 -11.10
N ILE A 204 23.00 12.39 -11.78
CA ILE A 204 21.65 11.93 -12.10
C ILE A 204 21.73 10.57 -12.84
N LYS A 205 22.52 10.51 -13.92
CA LYS A 205 22.72 9.28 -14.70
C LYS A 205 23.32 8.16 -13.86
N LYS A 206 24.26 8.48 -12.96
CA LYS A 206 24.87 7.51 -12.05
C LYS A 206 23.87 6.91 -11.06
N TYR A 207 23.00 7.74 -10.45
CA TYR A 207 21.91 7.26 -9.61
C TYR A 207 21.00 6.30 -10.36
N ILE A 208 20.55 6.68 -11.58
CA ILE A 208 19.70 5.83 -12.43
C ILE A 208 20.36 4.48 -12.71
N ASP A 209 21.63 4.47 -13.13
CA ASP A 209 22.34 3.23 -13.48
C ASP A 209 22.50 2.31 -12.25
N VAL A 210 22.80 2.88 -11.06
CA VAL A 210 22.93 2.09 -9.82
C VAL A 210 21.55 1.57 -9.37
N GLN A 211 20.51 2.37 -9.42
CA GLN A 211 19.14 1.95 -9.10
C GLN A 211 18.67 0.80 -10.00
N HIS A 212 18.90 0.93 -11.30
CA HIS A 212 18.57 -0.14 -12.25
C HIS A 212 19.35 -1.43 -11.99
N SER A 213 20.60 -1.36 -11.50
CA SER A 213 21.36 -2.56 -11.12
C SER A 213 20.73 -3.32 -9.96
N TYR A 214 20.02 -2.63 -9.06
CA TYR A 214 19.22 -3.20 -7.97
C TYR A 214 17.77 -3.53 -8.36
N GLY A 215 17.37 -3.30 -9.62
CA GLY A 215 15.99 -3.52 -10.10
C GLY A 215 14.98 -2.47 -9.62
N MET A 216 15.45 -1.33 -9.11
CA MET A 216 14.60 -0.20 -8.72
C MET A 216 14.14 0.59 -9.94
N LYS A 217 13.02 1.30 -9.80
CA LYS A 217 12.50 2.27 -10.77
C LYS A 217 13.01 3.67 -10.44
N SER A 218 13.46 4.40 -11.47
CA SER A 218 13.91 5.79 -11.36
C SER A 218 12.84 6.73 -11.90
N ILE A 219 12.29 7.59 -11.04
CA ILE A 219 11.11 8.42 -11.33
C ILE A 219 11.52 9.90 -11.23
N PHE A 220 11.40 10.67 -12.31
CA PHE A 220 11.70 12.08 -12.25
C PHE A 220 10.53 12.91 -11.71
N TYR A 221 10.86 13.94 -10.94
CA TYR A 221 9.91 14.90 -10.36
C TYR A 221 9.71 16.10 -11.28
N ASN A 222 8.50 16.62 -11.35
CA ASN A 222 8.20 17.98 -11.81
C ASN A 222 6.76 18.39 -11.43
N LEU A 223 6.51 19.71 -11.36
CA LEU A 223 5.15 20.25 -11.20
C LEU A 223 4.32 20.07 -12.49
N CYS A 224 3.03 19.76 -12.34
CA CYS A 224 2.12 19.63 -13.50
C CYS A 224 1.85 20.97 -14.21
N TYR A 225 2.16 22.10 -13.56
CA TYR A 225 1.70 23.43 -14.00
C TYR A 225 2.65 24.58 -13.63
N GLY A 226 3.93 24.30 -13.34
CA GLY A 226 4.90 25.31 -12.95
C GLY A 226 5.71 25.88 -14.14
N ALA A 227 5.89 27.18 -14.17
CA ALA A 227 6.77 27.87 -15.11
C ALA A 227 7.54 28.98 -14.42
N TRP A 228 8.79 29.26 -14.84
CA TRP A 228 9.57 30.38 -14.31
C TRP A 228 9.12 31.72 -14.93
N GLU A 229 9.56 32.83 -14.34
CA GLU A 229 9.24 34.19 -14.79
C GLU A 229 9.60 34.45 -16.26
N ASP A 230 10.69 33.85 -16.75
CA ASP A 230 11.19 34.00 -18.12
C ASP A 230 10.56 33.00 -19.12
N ALA A 231 9.59 32.21 -18.72
CA ALA A 231 9.01 31.11 -19.51
C ALA A 231 8.41 31.54 -20.86
N VAL A 232 7.95 32.77 -20.98
CA VAL A 232 7.44 33.31 -22.26
C VAL A 232 8.53 33.34 -23.32
N SER A 233 9.78 33.63 -22.95
CA SER A 233 10.92 33.56 -23.87
C SER A 233 11.28 32.16 -24.31
N ASP A 234 10.89 31.15 -23.48
CA ASP A 234 11.11 29.73 -23.73
C ASP A 234 9.91 29.06 -24.44
N GLY A 235 8.89 29.87 -24.86
CA GLY A 235 7.75 29.41 -25.65
C GLY A 235 6.46 29.13 -24.89
N VAL A 236 6.42 29.34 -23.58
CA VAL A 236 5.19 29.28 -22.78
C VAL A 236 4.32 30.49 -23.10
N LYS A 237 3.03 30.29 -23.31
CA LYS A 237 2.11 31.37 -23.66
C LYS A 237 1.34 31.86 -22.43
N LYS A 238 1.08 33.18 -22.37
CA LYS A 238 0.30 33.80 -21.30
C LYS A 238 -1.13 33.27 -21.25
N GLU A 239 -1.68 32.86 -22.39
CA GLU A 239 -3.03 32.30 -22.53
C GLU A 239 -3.19 30.94 -21.83
N TRP A 240 -2.09 30.28 -21.47
CA TRP A 240 -2.12 29.02 -20.70
C TRP A 240 -2.15 29.26 -19.18
N GLY A 241 -1.93 30.51 -18.74
CA GLY A 241 -1.80 30.89 -17.33
C GLY A 241 -3.04 30.62 -16.50
N LEU A 242 -2.81 30.35 -15.22
CA LEU A 242 -3.80 30.24 -14.16
C LEU A 242 -3.86 31.57 -13.40
N PHE A 243 -5.06 32.10 -13.14
CA PHE A 243 -5.25 33.44 -12.58
C PHE A 243 -6.03 33.41 -11.28
N LYS A 244 -5.77 34.41 -10.44
CA LYS A 244 -6.56 34.78 -9.26
C LYS A 244 -7.05 36.22 -9.37
N ARG A 245 -8.07 36.56 -8.55
CA ARG A 245 -8.41 37.95 -8.32
C ARG A 245 -7.57 38.51 -7.19
N ASP A 246 -6.92 39.65 -7.43
CA ASP A 246 -6.26 40.43 -6.39
C ASP A 246 -7.28 41.16 -5.49
N ASN A 247 -6.79 41.82 -4.45
CA ASN A 247 -7.63 42.59 -3.52
C ASN A 247 -8.41 43.74 -4.19
N SER A 248 -8.03 44.16 -5.38
CA SER A 248 -8.68 45.19 -6.19
C SER A 248 -9.66 44.61 -7.21
N GLY A 249 -9.77 43.27 -7.28
CA GLY A 249 -10.63 42.53 -8.20
C GLY A 249 -10.02 42.30 -9.59
N ASN A 250 -8.76 42.67 -9.83
CA ASN A 250 -8.08 42.40 -11.09
C ASN A 250 -7.63 40.95 -11.20
N TYR A 251 -7.62 40.41 -12.43
CA TYR A 251 -7.05 39.09 -12.69
C TYR A 251 -5.54 39.18 -12.83
N VAL A 252 -4.84 38.53 -11.90
CA VAL A 252 -3.37 38.40 -11.90
C VAL A 252 -3.00 36.93 -12.00
N GLN A 253 -1.92 36.62 -12.74
CA GLN A 253 -1.47 35.23 -12.84
C GLN A 253 -1.08 34.72 -11.45
N ASP A 254 -1.59 33.55 -11.09
CA ASP A 254 -1.25 32.92 -9.82
C ASP A 254 0.22 32.47 -9.85
N CYS A 255 0.95 32.77 -8.79
CA CYS A 255 2.32 32.32 -8.61
C CYS A 255 2.54 31.77 -7.20
N HIS A 256 3.52 30.90 -7.08
CA HIS A 256 4.09 30.49 -5.82
C HIS A 256 5.38 31.28 -5.60
N GLU A 257 5.32 32.22 -4.66
CA GLU A 257 6.43 33.11 -4.37
C GLU A 257 7.55 32.37 -3.63
N LEU A 258 8.77 32.47 -4.14
CA LEU A 258 9.96 31.82 -3.60
C LEU A 258 11.06 32.89 -3.34
N LYS A 259 10.98 33.48 -2.17
CA LYS A 259 11.94 34.50 -1.77
C LYS A 259 13.38 33.98 -1.85
N ASP A 260 14.26 34.79 -2.46
CA ASP A 260 15.70 34.52 -2.62
C ASP A 260 16.08 33.36 -3.55
N TRP A 261 15.10 32.71 -4.21
CA TRP A 261 15.33 31.68 -5.21
C TRP A 261 15.60 32.25 -6.60
N ALA A 262 15.84 31.40 -7.60
CA ALA A 262 16.16 31.86 -8.96
C ALA A 262 14.95 32.46 -9.70
N SER A 263 13.74 32.00 -9.34
CA SER A 263 12.47 32.50 -9.88
C SER A 263 11.35 32.17 -8.93
N ASP A 264 10.23 32.90 -8.97
CA ASP A 264 8.93 32.41 -8.53
C ASP A 264 8.40 31.41 -9.54
N ILE A 265 7.39 30.64 -9.13
CA ILE A 265 6.74 29.65 -10.00
C ILE A 265 5.37 30.19 -10.43
N TYR A 266 5.26 30.60 -11.69
CA TYR A 266 4.00 31.05 -12.31
C TYR A 266 3.19 29.85 -12.79
N LEU A 267 1.92 29.79 -12.41
CA LEU A 267 1.10 28.60 -12.62
C LEU A 267 0.36 28.64 -13.96
N GLN A 268 0.24 27.46 -14.56
CA GLN A 268 -0.45 27.23 -15.82
C GLN A 268 -1.74 26.41 -15.55
N VAL A 269 -2.73 26.44 -16.44
CA VAL A 269 -3.93 25.60 -16.32
C VAL A 269 -3.56 24.16 -16.70
N PRO A 270 -3.56 23.19 -15.77
CA PRO A 270 -3.13 21.82 -16.08
C PRO A 270 -4.07 21.13 -17.09
N GLY A 271 -5.33 21.57 -17.19
CA GLY A 271 -6.31 21.09 -18.19
C GLY A 271 -6.20 21.75 -19.57
N ASN A 272 -5.31 22.74 -19.76
CA ASN A 272 -5.12 23.39 -21.06
C ASN A 272 -4.38 22.46 -22.03
N SER A 273 -4.98 22.16 -23.19
CA SER A 273 -4.43 21.21 -24.17
C SER A 273 -3.07 21.63 -24.73
N ASP A 274 -2.88 22.93 -24.99
CA ASP A 274 -1.61 23.42 -25.55
C ASP A 274 -0.48 23.34 -24.53
N TRP A 275 -0.77 23.62 -23.23
CA TRP A 275 0.15 23.39 -22.13
C TRP A 275 0.51 21.91 -22.00
N GLN A 276 -0.48 21.02 -22.11
CA GLN A 276 -0.24 19.57 -22.08
C GLN A 276 0.65 19.12 -23.25
N GLU A 277 0.41 19.60 -24.46
CA GLU A 277 1.29 19.29 -25.62
C GLU A 277 2.71 19.82 -25.42
N TYR A 278 2.86 21.04 -24.86
CA TYR A 278 4.15 21.58 -24.51
C TYR A 278 4.87 20.68 -23.50
N MET A 279 4.22 20.28 -22.42
CA MET A 279 4.82 19.42 -21.37
C MET A 279 5.12 18.02 -21.88
N LYS A 280 4.31 17.44 -22.78
CA LYS A 280 4.63 16.18 -23.45
C LYS A 280 5.95 16.25 -24.20
N ALA A 281 6.17 17.34 -24.94
CA ALA A 281 7.43 17.55 -25.67
C ALA A 281 8.62 17.67 -24.69
N ARG A 282 8.44 18.36 -23.55
CA ARG A 282 9.49 18.48 -22.52
C ARG A 282 9.78 17.14 -21.84
N ASN A 283 8.74 16.34 -21.54
CA ASN A 283 8.92 15.00 -20.98
C ASN A 283 9.60 14.05 -21.96
N GLU A 284 9.34 14.21 -23.28
CA GLU A 284 10.04 13.45 -24.30
C GLU A 284 11.54 13.73 -24.31
N GLU A 285 11.94 15.00 -24.13
CA GLU A 285 13.34 15.37 -23.95
C GLU A 285 13.95 14.69 -22.71
N VAL A 286 13.21 14.62 -21.61
CA VAL A 286 13.66 13.92 -20.40
C VAL A 286 13.91 12.44 -20.71
N TYR A 287 12.94 11.74 -21.26
CA TYR A 287 13.05 10.31 -21.55
C TYR A 287 14.12 9.98 -22.59
N THR A 288 14.37 10.90 -23.55
CA THR A 288 15.42 10.73 -24.56
C THR A 288 16.82 10.85 -23.97
N ASN A 289 17.02 11.76 -22.99
CA ASN A 289 18.35 12.08 -22.47
C ASN A 289 18.69 11.33 -21.18
N TYR A 290 17.68 10.81 -20.47
CA TYR A 290 17.81 10.10 -19.21
C TYR A 290 16.97 8.83 -19.23
N LYS A 291 17.46 7.77 -18.60
CA LYS A 291 16.77 6.46 -18.58
C LYS A 291 15.71 6.40 -17.46
N PHE A 292 14.95 7.47 -17.25
CA PHE A 292 13.86 7.45 -16.27
C PHE A 292 12.74 6.48 -16.66
N ASP A 293 12.19 5.79 -15.66
CA ASP A 293 11.08 4.84 -15.81
C ASP A 293 9.71 5.53 -15.74
N GLY A 294 9.63 6.73 -15.18
CA GLY A 294 8.35 7.41 -15.00
C GLY A 294 8.47 8.84 -14.50
N PHE A 295 7.32 9.44 -14.23
CA PHE A 295 7.13 10.83 -13.85
C PHE A 295 6.35 10.94 -12.54
N GLN A 296 6.96 11.55 -11.52
CA GLN A 296 6.33 12.02 -10.30
C GLN A 296 5.76 13.42 -10.55
N ILE A 297 4.47 13.48 -10.71
CA ILE A 297 3.72 14.72 -10.95
C ILE A 297 3.44 15.38 -9.61
N ASP A 298 3.84 16.62 -9.45
CA ASP A 298 3.56 17.38 -8.24
C ASP A 298 2.59 18.53 -8.48
N GLN A 299 2.02 19.07 -7.40
CA GLN A 299 1.08 20.17 -7.37
C GLN A 299 1.15 20.90 -5.99
N LEU A 300 0.50 22.03 -5.85
CA LEU A 300 0.65 22.92 -4.70
C LEU A 300 -0.60 23.01 -3.79
N GLY A 301 -1.44 21.98 -3.79
CA GLY A 301 -2.65 21.91 -2.96
C GLY A 301 -3.80 22.80 -3.45
N ASP A 302 -4.76 23.03 -2.57
CA ASP A 302 -5.90 23.90 -2.82
C ASP A 302 -5.45 25.36 -2.84
N ARG A 303 -5.69 26.02 -3.95
CA ARG A 303 -5.32 27.41 -4.17
C ARG A 303 -6.52 28.37 -4.18
N GLY A 304 -7.67 27.91 -3.76
CA GLY A 304 -8.90 28.68 -3.72
C GLY A 304 -9.55 28.86 -5.10
N THR A 305 -10.23 29.98 -5.31
CA THR A 305 -10.91 30.26 -6.57
C THR A 305 -9.95 30.71 -7.65
N LEU A 306 -9.94 29.97 -8.76
CA LEU A 306 -8.99 30.13 -9.86
C LEU A 306 -9.73 30.35 -11.19
N TYR A 307 -9.04 30.99 -12.13
CA TYR A 307 -9.56 31.34 -13.44
C TYR A 307 -8.55 31.03 -14.54
N ASP A 308 -9.03 30.76 -15.76
CA ASP A 308 -8.22 30.73 -16.96
C ASP A 308 -7.98 32.15 -17.50
N TYR A 309 -7.23 32.26 -18.60
CA TYR A 309 -6.95 33.54 -19.29
C TYR A 309 -8.22 34.28 -19.75
N ASN A 310 -9.28 33.55 -20.07
CA ASN A 310 -10.58 34.10 -20.48
C ASN A 310 -11.52 34.37 -19.30
N HIS A 311 -11.00 34.29 -18.07
CA HIS A 311 -11.71 34.50 -16.81
C HIS A 311 -12.80 33.47 -16.51
N ASN A 312 -12.78 32.29 -17.14
CA ASN A 312 -13.63 31.17 -16.74
C ASN A 312 -13.07 30.52 -15.48
N THR A 313 -13.96 30.07 -14.59
CA THR A 313 -13.53 29.37 -13.38
C THR A 313 -12.86 28.04 -13.72
N VAL A 314 -11.72 27.77 -13.08
CA VAL A 314 -10.95 26.52 -13.21
C VAL A 314 -11.07 25.71 -11.92
N TYR A 315 -11.46 24.45 -12.06
CA TYR A 315 -11.40 23.47 -10.98
C TYR A 315 -10.18 22.56 -11.18
N LEU A 316 -9.13 22.77 -10.36
CA LEU A 316 -7.83 22.10 -10.53
C LEU A 316 -7.91 20.58 -10.58
N PRO A 317 -8.68 19.86 -9.72
CA PRO A 317 -8.75 18.40 -9.77
C PRO A 317 -9.21 17.83 -11.12
N ASP A 318 -10.09 18.52 -11.86
CA ASP A 318 -10.44 18.11 -13.23
C ASP A 318 -9.26 18.33 -14.20
N GLY A 319 -8.50 19.40 -13.99
CA GLY A 319 -7.25 19.67 -14.70
C GLY A 319 -6.20 18.59 -14.45
N PHE A 320 -6.07 18.11 -13.21
CA PHE A 320 -5.17 16.99 -12.86
C PHE A 320 -5.55 15.71 -13.60
N THR A 321 -6.86 15.36 -13.61
CA THR A 321 -7.35 14.22 -14.39
C THR A 321 -6.96 14.33 -15.85
N SER A 322 -7.19 15.50 -16.47
CA SER A 322 -6.86 15.77 -17.88
C SER A 322 -5.35 15.63 -18.13
N PHE A 323 -4.52 16.22 -17.27
CA PHE A 323 -3.07 16.16 -17.39
C PHE A 323 -2.53 14.74 -17.27
N ILE A 324 -2.93 13.96 -16.25
CA ILE A 324 -2.54 12.55 -16.08
C ILE A 324 -2.87 11.75 -17.34
N ASN A 325 -4.11 11.89 -17.86
CA ASN A 325 -4.55 11.16 -19.05
C ASN A 325 -3.72 11.55 -20.28
N ALA A 326 -3.39 12.82 -20.43
CA ALA A 326 -2.56 13.31 -21.53
C ALA A 326 -1.12 12.76 -21.46
N MET A 327 -0.50 12.77 -20.27
CA MET A 327 0.85 12.22 -20.08
C MET A 327 0.86 10.69 -20.30
N LYS A 328 -0.14 9.98 -19.78
CA LYS A 328 -0.24 8.52 -19.96
C LYS A 328 -0.48 8.12 -21.42
N ALA A 329 -1.30 8.86 -22.15
CA ALA A 329 -1.53 8.64 -23.58
C ALA A 329 -0.26 8.87 -24.42
N SER A 330 0.63 9.79 -24.00
CA SER A 330 1.90 10.05 -24.68
C SER A 330 2.91 8.91 -24.51
N ARG A 331 3.00 8.35 -23.30
CA ARG A 331 3.95 7.28 -22.92
C ARG A 331 3.26 6.23 -22.03
N PRO A 332 2.44 5.32 -22.63
CA PRO A 332 1.65 4.34 -21.87
C PRO A 332 2.48 3.40 -20.99
N GLU A 333 3.72 3.11 -21.41
CA GLU A 333 4.65 2.21 -20.70
C GLU A 333 5.34 2.87 -19.48
N LYS A 334 5.28 4.20 -19.38
CA LYS A 334 5.92 4.91 -18.28
C LYS A 334 5.04 4.98 -17.04
N SER A 335 5.66 4.83 -15.89
CA SER A 335 5.04 5.02 -14.57
C SER A 335 4.58 6.46 -14.40
N LEU A 336 3.40 6.65 -13.83
CA LEU A 336 2.93 7.97 -13.40
C LEU A 336 2.52 7.89 -11.93
N ILE A 337 3.00 8.82 -11.14
CA ILE A 337 2.60 9.05 -9.77
C ILE A 337 2.17 10.52 -9.67
N MET A 338 1.12 10.84 -8.93
CA MET A 338 0.76 12.22 -8.69
C MET A 338 0.52 12.47 -7.21
N ASN A 339 1.12 13.54 -6.71
CA ASN A 339 0.95 14.00 -5.34
C ASN A 339 -0.48 14.53 -5.11
N ALA A 340 -1.11 14.05 -4.05
CA ALA A 340 -2.34 14.62 -3.49
C ALA A 340 -1.98 15.37 -2.20
N VAL A 341 -1.61 16.64 -2.35
CA VAL A 341 -1.23 17.51 -1.23
C VAL A 341 -2.40 17.68 -0.29
N HIS A 342 -2.29 17.25 0.96
CA HIS A 342 -3.40 17.24 1.94
C HIS A 342 -4.69 16.63 1.37
N ASP A 343 -4.57 15.52 0.63
CA ASP A 343 -5.67 14.84 -0.08
C ASP A 343 -6.36 15.66 -1.18
N TYR A 344 -5.85 16.87 -1.50
CA TYR A 344 -6.45 17.70 -2.55
C TYR A 344 -6.37 17.02 -3.91
N GLY A 345 -7.52 16.73 -4.49
CA GLY A 345 -7.64 16.05 -5.78
C GLY A 345 -7.47 14.52 -5.72
N ALA A 346 -7.23 13.90 -4.54
CA ALA A 346 -6.93 12.47 -4.40
C ALA A 346 -7.93 11.56 -5.14
N GLU A 347 -9.24 11.80 -5.00
CA GLU A 347 -10.27 11.03 -5.70
C GLU A 347 -10.15 11.14 -7.22
N ARG A 348 -9.96 12.36 -7.75
CA ARG A 348 -9.84 12.61 -9.19
C ARG A 348 -8.57 11.98 -9.77
N ILE A 349 -7.46 12.03 -9.03
CA ILE A 349 -6.19 11.42 -9.40
C ILE A 349 -6.32 9.89 -9.46
N ALA A 350 -6.81 9.27 -8.38
CA ALA A 350 -6.93 7.82 -8.28
C ALA A 350 -7.90 7.24 -9.33
N ARG A 351 -9.05 7.90 -9.53
CA ARG A 351 -10.08 7.44 -10.49
C ARG A 351 -9.66 7.53 -11.96
N THR A 352 -8.53 8.14 -12.29
CA THR A 352 -7.97 8.06 -13.65
C THR A 352 -7.60 6.63 -14.03
N GLY A 353 -7.26 5.77 -13.07
CA GLY A 353 -6.69 4.45 -13.29
C GLY A 353 -5.30 4.48 -13.95
N ASN A 354 -4.66 5.65 -14.05
CA ASN A 354 -3.41 5.89 -14.78
C ASN A 354 -2.23 6.21 -13.86
N VAL A 355 -2.45 6.27 -12.55
CA VAL A 355 -1.38 6.40 -11.55
C VAL A 355 -1.03 5.04 -10.96
N ASP A 356 0.23 4.85 -10.62
CA ASP A 356 0.74 3.57 -10.15
C ASP A 356 0.33 3.27 -8.69
N PHE A 357 0.21 4.31 -7.86
CA PHE A 357 -0.29 4.25 -6.48
C PHE A 357 -0.78 5.63 -6.04
N CYS A 358 -1.46 5.71 -4.90
CA CYS A 358 -1.87 6.97 -4.28
C CYS A 358 -0.70 7.52 -3.46
N TYR A 359 -0.19 8.67 -3.84
CA TYR A 359 0.86 9.40 -3.13
C TYR A 359 0.22 10.59 -2.42
N ASN A 360 0.32 10.61 -1.08
CA ASN A 360 -0.28 11.68 -0.28
C ASN A 360 0.82 12.38 0.53
N GLU A 361 1.00 13.64 0.27
CA GLU A 361 1.85 14.51 1.07
C GLU A 361 1.04 15.05 2.24
N VAL A 362 1.46 14.75 3.47
CA VAL A 362 0.75 15.10 4.69
C VAL A 362 1.64 15.81 5.68
N TRP A 363 1.14 16.91 6.24
CA TRP A 363 1.74 17.66 7.32
C TRP A 363 0.66 18.22 8.26
N GLY A 364 0.99 19.07 9.24
CA GLY A 364 0.02 19.63 10.17
C GLY A 364 -0.97 20.58 9.53
N GLY A 365 -2.14 20.66 10.09
CA GLY A 365 -3.27 21.41 9.56
C GLY A 365 -4.23 20.55 8.75
N ASN A 366 -5.39 21.09 8.41
CA ASN A 366 -6.40 20.47 7.56
C ASN A 366 -6.90 19.06 8.01
N GLY A 367 -6.77 18.74 9.30
CA GLY A 367 -7.30 17.50 9.86
C GLY A 367 -6.40 16.27 9.70
N HIS A 368 -5.08 16.44 9.47
CA HIS A 368 -4.15 15.31 9.31
C HIS A 368 -3.19 15.10 10.49
N GLU A 369 -3.46 15.69 11.67
CA GLU A 369 -2.50 15.67 12.79
C GLU A 369 -2.45 14.36 13.56
N GLN A 370 -3.57 13.65 13.66
CA GLN A 370 -3.69 12.47 14.51
C GLN A 370 -3.39 11.17 13.76
N PHE A 371 -2.92 10.14 14.47
CA PHE A 371 -2.75 8.80 13.92
C PHE A 371 -4.03 8.26 13.25
N SER A 372 -5.22 8.58 13.76
CA SER A 372 -6.49 8.18 13.15
C SER A 372 -6.67 8.73 11.72
N HIS A 373 -6.16 9.92 11.46
CA HIS A 373 -6.28 10.53 10.12
C HIS A 373 -5.46 9.82 9.05
N LEU A 374 -4.33 9.17 9.43
CA LEU A 374 -3.59 8.30 8.50
C LEU A 374 -4.43 7.12 8.02
N TYR A 375 -5.26 6.58 8.90
CA TYR A 375 -6.23 5.54 8.53
C TYR A 375 -7.28 6.06 7.56
N ASP A 376 -7.80 7.27 7.80
CA ASP A 376 -8.82 7.86 6.94
C ASP A 376 -8.27 8.09 5.52
N VAL A 377 -7.01 8.55 5.38
CA VAL A 377 -6.34 8.69 4.08
C VAL A 377 -6.25 7.33 3.36
N ILE A 378 -5.77 6.28 4.04
CA ILE A 378 -5.66 4.94 3.45
C ILE A 378 -7.03 4.43 3.00
N ARG A 379 -8.06 4.57 3.85
CA ARG A 379 -9.43 4.14 3.53
C ARG A 379 -10.04 4.89 2.34
N ASN A 380 -9.80 6.19 2.26
CA ASN A 380 -10.25 7.00 1.13
C ASN A 380 -9.55 6.57 -0.16
N ASN A 381 -8.23 6.39 -0.13
CA ASN A 381 -7.46 5.92 -1.28
C ASN A 381 -7.89 4.53 -1.75
N ASP A 382 -8.14 3.60 -0.83
CA ASP A 382 -8.67 2.28 -1.15
C ASP A 382 -9.99 2.39 -1.91
N ARG A 383 -10.89 3.26 -1.46
CA ARG A 383 -12.17 3.51 -2.12
C ARG A 383 -12.01 4.21 -3.49
N TYR A 384 -11.12 5.20 -3.59
CA TYR A 384 -10.90 5.95 -4.82
C TYR A 384 -10.21 5.11 -5.90
N GLY A 385 -9.29 4.24 -5.50
CA GLY A 385 -8.54 3.34 -6.37
C GLY A 385 -9.17 1.95 -6.55
N ASP A 386 -10.46 1.78 -6.19
CA ASP A 386 -11.18 0.51 -6.30
C ASP A 386 -10.41 -0.66 -5.65
N HIS A 387 -9.77 -0.40 -4.50
CA HIS A 387 -8.92 -1.31 -3.73
C HIS A 387 -7.68 -1.84 -4.47
N GLN A 388 -7.38 -1.35 -5.68
CA GLN A 388 -6.22 -1.78 -6.47
C GLN A 388 -4.96 -0.97 -6.18
N LEU A 389 -5.11 0.29 -5.76
CA LEU A 389 -3.98 1.18 -5.49
C LEU A 389 -3.51 1.07 -4.04
N GLN A 390 -2.21 1.16 -3.84
CA GLN A 390 -1.59 1.25 -2.52
C GLN A 390 -1.45 2.72 -2.10
N THR A 391 -1.31 2.98 -0.80
CA THR A 391 -1.01 4.32 -0.28
C THR A 391 0.46 4.43 0.08
N VAL A 392 1.10 5.51 -0.38
CA VAL A 392 2.45 5.93 0.01
C VAL A 392 2.36 7.33 0.58
N PHE A 393 2.84 7.52 1.80
CA PHE A 393 2.86 8.82 2.46
C PHE A 393 4.20 9.53 2.25
N ALA A 394 4.16 10.80 1.86
CA ALA A 394 5.21 11.76 2.11
C ALA A 394 4.82 12.52 3.39
N ALA A 395 5.28 12.01 4.53
CA ALA A 395 4.85 12.48 5.86
C ALA A 395 6.01 13.11 6.60
N TYR A 396 5.87 14.40 6.93
CA TYR A 396 6.93 15.20 7.52
C TYR A 396 6.90 15.13 9.04
N MET A 397 7.96 14.58 9.63
CA MET A 397 8.12 14.40 11.07
C MET A 397 9.18 15.32 11.64
N ASN A 398 9.14 15.56 12.95
CA ASN A 398 10.13 16.38 13.67
C ASN A 398 10.35 17.80 13.07
N TYR A 399 9.29 18.39 12.53
CA TYR A 399 9.33 19.61 11.74
C TYR A 399 9.99 20.79 12.45
N ASP A 400 9.60 21.04 13.73
CA ASP A 400 10.15 22.16 14.52
C ASP A 400 11.59 21.86 14.97
N LYS A 401 11.94 20.58 15.23
CA LYS A 401 13.30 20.16 15.53
C LYS A 401 14.24 20.40 14.34
N ALA A 402 13.75 20.27 13.11
CA ALA A 402 14.49 20.46 11.89
C ALA A 402 14.77 21.93 11.57
N PHE A 403 14.13 22.89 12.26
CA PHE A 403 14.25 24.31 11.98
C PHE A 403 15.68 24.83 12.20
N GLU A 404 16.15 25.75 11.34
CA GLU A 404 17.43 26.39 11.50
C GLU A 404 17.42 27.24 12.80
N GLY A 405 18.37 26.98 13.70
CA GLY A 405 18.43 27.60 15.02
C GLY A 405 17.78 26.80 16.14
N GLY A 406 17.16 25.67 15.85
CA GLY A 406 16.69 24.72 16.86
C GLY A 406 17.85 24.19 17.70
N SER A 407 17.74 24.26 19.04
CA SER A 407 18.70 23.66 19.97
C SER A 407 18.54 22.15 19.97
N GLY A 408 19.63 21.40 19.85
CA GLY A 408 19.63 19.94 19.99
C GLY A 408 20.52 19.22 19.01
N ASP A 409 20.53 17.89 19.09
CA ASP A 409 21.17 17.04 18.10
C ASP A 409 20.42 17.17 16.77
N LYS A 410 21.10 17.00 15.66
CA LYS A 410 20.50 17.01 14.31
C LYS A 410 20.06 15.60 13.90
N LEU A 411 19.37 14.89 14.81
CA LEU A 411 18.94 13.51 14.61
C LEU A 411 17.42 13.42 14.71
N MET A 412 16.83 12.52 13.91
CA MET A 412 15.41 12.17 14.01
C MET A 412 15.11 11.52 15.36
N ASN A 413 13.91 11.75 15.87
CA ASN A 413 13.45 11.07 17.08
C ASN A 413 13.07 9.62 16.76
N THR A 414 13.91 8.67 17.16
CA THR A 414 13.71 7.24 16.89
C THR A 414 12.33 6.73 17.37
N PRO A 415 11.88 6.97 18.62
CA PRO A 415 10.57 6.51 19.07
C PRO A 415 9.39 7.08 18.28
N GLY A 416 9.49 8.35 17.86
CA GLY A 416 8.46 8.99 17.05
C GLY A 416 8.31 8.34 15.69
N VAL A 417 9.43 8.12 14.98
CA VAL A 417 9.45 7.50 13.66
C VAL A 417 8.94 6.06 13.75
N LEU A 418 9.47 5.23 14.65
CA LEU A 418 9.09 3.82 14.74
C LEU A 418 7.60 3.63 15.09
N LEU A 419 7.03 4.46 15.97
CA LEU A 419 5.60 4.37 16.26
C LEU A 419 4.75 4.78 15.05
N THR A 420 5.18 5.79 14.31
CA THR A 420 4.45 6.27 13.12
C THR A 420 4.51 5.24 11.99
N ASP A 421 5.68 4.68 11.71
CA ASP A 421 5.84 3.64 10.70
C ASP A 421 5.11 2.34 11.10
N ALA A 422 5.13 1.98 12.38
CA ALA A 422 4.34 0.85 12.88
C ALA A 422 2.85 1.02 12.56
N VAL A 423 2.30 2.21 12.77
CA VAL A 423 0.90 2.52 12.44
C VAL A 423 0.67 2.49 10.93
N MET A 424 1.49 3.20 10.15
CA MET A 424 1.33 3.26 8.69
C MET A 424 1.38 1.86 8.06
N PHE A 425 2.37 1.05 8.43
CA PHE A 425 2.58 -0.29 7.86
C PHE A 425 1.52 -1.29 8.32
N ALA A 426 1.11 -1.26 9.59
CA ALA A 426 0.00 -2.08 10.08
C ALA A 426 -1.31 -1.80 9.34
N LEU A 427 -1.57 -0.53 9.02
CA LEU A 427 -2.74 -0.11 8.26
C LEU A 427 -2.64 -0.42 6.76
N GLY A 428 -1.45 -0.76 6.24
CA GLY A 428 -1.21 -1.12 4.84
C GLY A 428 -0.65 0.01 3.98
N GLY A 429 -0.28 1.15 4.58
CA GLY A 429 0.45 2.22 3.91
C GLY A 429 1.95 1.94 3.81
N ALA A 430 2.66 2.82 3.11
CA ALA A 430 4.11 2.93 3.13
C ALA A 430 4.50 4.38 3.39
N HIS A 431 5.70 4.59 3.93
CA HIS A 431 6.29 5.91 4.13
C HIS A 431 7.44 6.09 3.14
N ILE A 432 7.55 7.27 2.53
CA ILE A 432 8.67 7.56 1.63
C ILE A 432 9.94 7.79 2.46
N GLU A 433 11.01 7.08 2.09
CA GLU A 433 12.27 7.06 2.83
C GLU A 433 13.43 7.53 1.96
N MET A 434 14.40 8.20 2.57
CA MET A 434 15.58 8.75 1.92
C MET A 434 16.83 8.33 2.70
N GLY A 435 17.55 7.33 2.26
CA GLY A 435 18.88 6.94 2.76
C GLY A 435 19.14 7.22 4.24
N ASP A 436 20.09 8.10 4.53
CA ASP A 436 20.43 8.52 5.90
C ASP A 436 19.48 9.56 6.50
N HIS A 437 18.58 10.11 5.72
CA HIS A 437 17.66 11.18 6.08
C HIS A 437 16.23 10.71 5.87
N MET A 438 15.33 11.28 6.65
CA MET A 438 13.89 11.12 6.50
C MET A 438 13.22 12.47 6.26
N LEU A 439 11.98 12.46 5.79
CA LEU A 439 11.23 13.71 5.57
C LEU A 439 10.97 14.42 6.89
N CYS A 440 11.59 15.59 7.07
CA CYS A 440 11.39 16.44 8.24
C CYS A 440 10.75 17.80 7.92
N ARG A 441 10.83 18.26 6.67
CA ARG A 441 10.22 19.53 6.22
C ARG A 441 9.76 19.39 4.77
N GLU A 442 8.80 20.24 4.36
CA GLU A 442 8.14 20.20 3.05
C GLU A 442 9.07 20.41 1.86
N TYR A 443 10.20 21.06 2.04
CA TYR A 443 11.21 21.22 0.98
C TYR A 443 12.23 20.10 1.08
N PHE A 444 12.24 19.22 0.12
CA PHE A 444 13.10 18.05 0.06
C PHE A 444 14.61 18.33 0.19
N PRO A 445 15.17 19.44 -0.29
CA PRO A 445 16.58 19.73 0.01
C PRO A 445 16.86 19.96 1.50
N ALA A 446 15.84 20.17 2.31
CA ALA A 446 15.99 20.41 3.75
C ALA A 446 16.10 19.08 4.55
N ALA A 447 17.04 18.22 4.20
CA ALA A 447 17.42 17.03 4.95
C ALA A 447 18.33 17.44 6.13
N SER A 448 17.79 18.20 7.09
CA SER A 448 18.56 18.76 8.19
C SER A 448 18.71 17.81 9.38
N LEU A 449 17.95 16.73 9.44
CA LEU A 449 18.04 15.69 10.45
C LEU A 449 18.49 14.38 9.81
N ALA A 450 19.43 13.68 10.45
CA ALA A 450 19.89 12.36 10.07
C ALA A 450 19.23 11.28 10.97
N MET A 451 19.26 10.03 10.55
CA MET A 451 18.87 8.91 11.40
C MET A 451 19.96 8.60 12.45
N THR A 452 19.52 8.20 13.64
CA THR A 452 20.43 7.54 14.61
C THR A 452 20.81 6.15 14.09
N ASP A 453 21.90 5.55 14.59
CA ASP A 453 22.26 4.17 14.26
C ASP A 453 21.19 3.17 14.71
N GLU A 454 20.52 3.45 15.86
CA GLU A 454 19.37 2.67 16.32
C GLU A 454 18.25 2.72 15.30
N LEU A 455 17.91 3.91 14.79
CA LEU A 455 16.86 4.08 13.80
C LEU A 455 17.19 3.39 12.48
N LYS A 456 18.42 3.55 11.96
CA LYS A 456 18.87 2.86 10.73
C LYS A 456 18.72 1.35 10.83
N THR A 457 19.13 0.77 11.95
CA THR A 457 18.99 -0.68 12.20
C THR A 457 17.53 -1.10 12.33
N ALA A 458 16.72 -0.32 13.02
CA ALA A 458 15.29 -0.61 13.18
C ALA A 458 14.53 -0.51 11.86
N MET A 459 14.84 0.49 11.01
CA MET A 459 14.24 0.64 9.68
C MET A 459 14.48 -0.58 8.80
N ILE A 460 15.67 -1.17 8.83
CA ILE A 460 15.95 -2.43 8.12
C ILE A 460 14.95 -3.51 8.54
N ARG A 461 14.73 -3.71 9.85
CA ARG A 461 13.79 -4.71 10.36
C ARG A 461 12.33 -4.40 10.00
N TYR A 462 11.94 -3.12 10.02
CA TYR A 462 10.59 -2.69 9.66
C TYR A 462 10.32 -2.94 8.17
N TYR A 463 11.28 -2.66 7.29
CA TYR A 463 11.15 -2.91 5.87
C TYR A 463 11.25 -4.40 5.50
N ASP A 464 12.08 -5.17 6.18
CA ASP A 464 12.05 -6.64 6.09
C ASP A 464 10.68 -7.18 6.47
N PHE A 465 10.11 -6.71 7.59
CA PHE A 465 8.79 -7.11 8.06
C PHE A 465 7.70 -6.74 7.06
N MET A 466 7.68 -5.49 6.60
CA MET A 466 6.70 -5.02 5.61
C MET A 466 6.77 -5.83 4.31
N THR A 467 7.97 -6.22 3.87
CA THR A 467 8.19 -6.97 2.63
C THR A 467 7.87 -8.45 2.79
N ALA A 468 8.32 -9.10 3.85
CA ALA A 468 8.07 -10.52 4.11
C ALA A 468 6.57 -10.81 4.28
N TYR A 469 5.86 -9.90 4.95
CA TYR A 469 4.44 -10.03 5.26
C TYR A 469 3.53 -9.14 4.37
N GLN A 470 4.02 -8.67 3.22
CA GLN A 470 3.27 -7.78 2.33
C GLN A 470 1.89 -8.32 1.94
N ASN A 471 1.73 -9.64 1.82
CA ASN A 471 0.44 -10.26 1.51
C ASN A 471 -0.59 -10.07 2.64
N LEU A 472 -0.16 -10.12 3.91
CA LEU A 472 -1.02 -9.90 5.07
C LEU A 472 -1.27 -8.42 5.37
N LEU A 473 -0.33 -7.55 5.01
CA LEU A 473 -0.36 -6.12 5.31
C LEU A 473 -1.00 -5.29 4.19
N ARG A 474 -0.66 -5.59 2.94
CA ARG A 474 -0.87 -4.70 1.78
C ARG A 474 -1.51 -5.39 0.57
N GLY A 475 -1.76 -6.68 0.61
CA GLY A 475 -2.47 -7.40 -0.46
C GLY A 475 -3.89 -6.87 -0.65
N ILE A 476 -4.49 -7.08 -1.81
CA ILE A 476 -5.89 -6.68 -2.07
C ILE A 476 -6.82 -7.35 -1.04
N SER A 477 -6.62 -8.63 -0.78
CA SER A 477 -7.35 -9.37 0.25
C SER A 477 -7.15 -8.82 1.66
N SER A 478 -6.01 -8.15 1.95
CA SER A 478 -5.72 -7.56 3.26
C SER A 478 -6.47 -6.25 3.53
N LYS A 479 -7.20 -5.71 2.54
CA LYS A 479 -7.99 -4.48 2.69
C LYS A 479 -9.33 -4.70 3.38
N ALA A 480 -9.78 -5.93 3.52
CA ALA A 480 -10.99 -6.27 4.25
C ALA A 480 -10.79 -6.07 5.76
N ALA A 481 -11.26 -4.93 6.28
CA ALA A 481 -11.24 -4.66 7.72
C ALA A 481 -12.11 -5.67 8.47
N SER A 482 -11.66 -6.03 9.67
CA SER A 482 -12.37 -6.92 10.61
C SER A 482 -12.48 -6.22 11.97
N SER A 483 -13.54 -6.48 12.68
CA SER A 483 -13.77 -5.91 14.02
C SER A 483 -13.67 -6.99 15.09
N LEU A 484 -12.57 -7.73 15.13
CA LEU A 484 -12.35 -8.75 16.16
C LEU A 484 -12.27 -8.08 17.54
N LYS A 485 -13.01 -8.63 18.50
CA LYS A 485 -12.91 -8.20 19.88
C LYS A 485 -11.66 -8.81 20.51
N VAL A 486 -10.76 -7.94 20.99
CA VAL A 486 -9.50 -8.31 21.66
C VAL A 486 -9.55 -7.81 23.10
N GLU A 487 -9.37 -8.73 24.04
CA GLU A 487 -9.43 -8.45 25.49
C GLU A 487 -8.16 -8.97 26.18
N THR A 488 -7.83 -8.38 27.33
CA THR A 488 -6.73 -8.85 28.19
C THR A 488 -7.23 -9.07 29.61
N THR A 489 -6.62 -10.02 30.31
CA THR A 489 -6.79 -10.22 31.76
C THR A 489 -5.70 -9.53 32.57
N ALA A 490 -4.71 -8.88 31.95
CA ALA A 490 -3.67 -8.13 32.65
C ALA A 490 -4.26 -6.84 33.24
N GLY A 491 -4.39 -6.79 34.54
CA GLY A 491 -5.08 -5.68 35.26
C GLY A 491 -4.41 -4.31 35.13
N ASN A 492 -3.16 -4.23 34.72
CA ASN A 492 -2.37 -3.01 34.53
C ASN A 492 -2.23 -2.58 33.06
N VAL A 493 -2.91 -3.24 32.15
CA VAL A 493 -2.86 -2.96 30.72
C VAL A 493 -4.26 -2.73 30.17
N THR A 494 -4.43 -1.64 29.45
CA THR A 494 -5.67 -1.39 28.71
C THR A 494 -5.47 -1.77 27.26
N VAL A 495 -6.34 -2.65 26.73
CA VAL A 495 -6.43 -2.96 25.29
C VAL A 495 -7.71 -2.31 24.76
N SER A 496 -7.61 -1.54 23.68
CA SER A 496 -8.75 -0.89 23.02
C SER A 496 -8.71 -1.15 21.52
N ALA A 497 -9.90 -1.19 20.90
CA ALA A 497 -9.98 -1.20 19.45
C ALA A 497 -9.56 0.15 18.86
N TRP A 498 -9.17 0.15 17.57
CA TRP A 498 -8.96 1.39 16.79
C TRP A 498 -10.20 2.30 16.86
N PRO A 499 -10.11 3.64 16.93
CA PRO A 499 -8.91 4.48 16.80
C PRO A 499 -8.00 4.50 18.05
N PRO A 500 -6.76 5.03 17.92
CA PRO A 500 -5.78 5.07 19.01
C PRO A 500 -6.28 5.81 20.24
N ARG A 501 -5.84 5.32 21.40
CA ARG A 501 -6.06 5.97 22.70
C ARG A 501 -4.73 6.09 23.45
N ALA A 502 -4.55 7.23 24.12
CA ALA A 502 -3.39 7.46 24.96
C ALA A 502 -3.28 6.37 26.04
N ASN A 503 -2.05 5.98 26.38
CA ASN A 503 -1.72 5.00 27.42
C ASN A 503 -2.37 3.61 27.25
N ALA A 504 -2.76 3.22 26.03
CA ALA A 504 -3.36 1.92 25.74
C ALA A 504 -2.55 1.13 24.72
N ILE A 505 -2.77 -0.18 24.67
CA ILE A 505 -2.47 -1.00 23.51
C ILE A 505 -3.70 -0.95 22.60
N VAL A 506 -3.48 -0.62 21.33
CA VAL A 506 -4.56 -0.48 20.35
C VAL A 506 -4.55 -1.68 19.43
N SER A 507 -5.70 -2.34 19.30
CA SER A 507 -5.89 -3.45 18.38
C SER A 507 -6.59 -2.98 17.12
N PHE A 508 -6.07 -3.45 15.97
CA PHE A 508 -6.66 -3.30 14.66
C PHE A 508 -6.62 -4.66 13.96
N SER A 509 -7.67 -5.08 13.29
CA SER A 509 -7.72 -6.40 12.70
C SER A 509 -8.14 -6.40 11.23
N LYS A 510 -7.67 -7.41 10.49
CA LYS A 510 -7.97 -7.67 9.08
C LYS A 510 -8.31 -9.14 8.88
N ASN A 511 -9.21 -9.44 7.95
CA ASN A 511 -9.36 -10.80 7.41
C ASN A 511 -8.58 -10.89 6.09
N VAL A 512 -7.72 -11.88 5.99
CA VAL A 512 -6.92 -12.14 4.78
C VAL A 512 -6.99 -13.63 4.48
N GLU A 513 -7.83 -14.01 3.54
CA GLU A 513 -8.07 -15.44 3.24
C GLU A 513 -8.45 -16.23 4.50
N ASN A 514 -7.74 -17.32 4.78
CA ASN A 514 -7.94 -18.13 6.00
C ASN A 514 -7.29 -17.54 7.26
N HIS A 515 -6.70 -16.35 7.19
CA HIS A 515 -6.05 -15.68 8.30
C HIS A 515 -6.92 -14.56 8.90
N GLN A 516 -6.95 -14.48 10.21
CA GLN A 516 -7.38 -13.30 10.95
C GLN A 516 -6.14 -12.63 11.53
N VAL A 517 -5.81 -11.47 11.02
CA VAL A 517 -4.61 -10.71 11.39
C VAL A 517 -4.98 -9.65 12.40
N VAL A 518 -4.38 -9.71 13.58
CA VAL A 518 -4.56 -8.73 14.66
C VAL A 518 -3.26 -7.94 14.84
N HIS A 519 -3.29 -6.66 14.59
CA HIS A 519 -2.19 -5.75 14.89
C HIS A 519 -2.36 -5.18 16.30
N LEU A 520 -1.31 -5.25 17.08
CA LEU A 520 -1.20 -4.64 18.40
C LEU A 520 -0.21 -3.48 18.31
N LEU A 521 -0.71 -2.27 18.50
CA LEU A 521 0.06 -1.02 18.44
C LEU A 521 0.18 -0.43 19.85
N ASN A 522 1.39 -0.20 20.32
CA ASN A 522 1.66 0.16 21.70
C ASN A 522 1.74 1.68 21.90
N PHE A 523 0.70 2.26 22.49
CA PHE A 523 0.65 3.66 22.90
C PHE A 523 0.83 3.85 24.41
N ARG A 524 1.32 2.84 25.16
CA ARG A 524 1.56 2.96 26.61
C ARG A 524 2.71 3.92 26.88
N GLY A 525 2.49 4.86 27.78
CA GLY A 525 3.44 5.95 28.05
C GLY A 525 3.33 7.13 27.10
N THR A 526 2.39 7.08 26.14
CA THR A 526 2.13 8.17 25.18
C THR A 526 0.84 8.89 25.56
N SER A 527 0.91 10.19 25.78
CA SER A 527 -0.25 11.08 25.99
C SER A 527 -0.69 11.82 24.73
N ASP A 528 0.25 12.06 23.80
CA ASP A 528 0.02 12.74 22.53
C ASP A 528 -0.22 11.72 21.40
N LEU A 529 -1.32 11.89 20.67
CA LEU A 529 -1.71 11.07 19.53
C LEU A 529 -1.40 11.73 18.16
N SER A 530 -0.66 12.84 18.16
CA SER A 530 -0.12 13.43 16.91
C SER A 530 0.99 12.55 16.35
N TRP A 531 0.88 12.13 15.10
CA TRP A 531 1.90 11.29 14.47
C TRP A 531 3.20 12.05 14.16
N ARG A 532 3.13 13.38 13.96
CA ARG A 532 4.26 14.19 13.47
C ARG A 532 5.42 14.31 14.45
N ASP A 533 5.16 14.23 15.76
CA ASP A 533 6.18 14.47 16.81
C ASP A 533 7.06 15.71 16.46
N VAL A 534 6.41 16.85 16.20
CA VAL A 534 7.04 18.05 15.61
C VAL A 534 8.30 18.50 16.33
N ASN A 535 8.36 18.35 17.65
CA ASN A 535 9.50 18.71 18.48
C ASN A 535 10.53 17.58 18.66
N GLY A 536 10.24 16.37 18.16
CA GLY A 536 11.11 15.20 18.33
C GLY A 536 11.27 14.80 19.80
N THR A 537 10.18 14.78 20.56
CA THR A 537 10.19 14.54 22.03
C THR A 537 9.45 13.28 22.45
N ARG A 538 8.92 12.51 21.50
CA ARG A 538 8.22 11.26 21.82
C ARG A 538 9.15 10.28 22.51
N THR A 539 8.65 9.69 23.59
CA THR A 539 9.37 8.67 24.34
C THR A 539 9.04 7.27 23.82
N LYS A 540 9.96 6.34 24.04
CA LYS A 540 9.76 4.92 23.75
C LYS A 540 8.54 4.39 24.51
N PRO A 541 7.58 3.71 23.88
CA PRO A 541 6.44 3.12 24.57
C PRO A 541 6.88 2.16 25.68
N THR A 542 6.09 2.05 26.74
CA THR A 542 6.38 1.10 27.81
C THR A 542 6.32 -0.33 27.30
N LEU A 543 7.42 -1.05 27.36
CA LEU A 543 7.49 -2.46 26.97
C LEU A 543 6.42 -3.27 27.73
N THR A 544 5.76 -4.16 27.01
CA THR A 544 4.82 -5.12 27.59
C THR A 544 5.27 -6.52 27.24
N GLU A 545 5.53 -7.31 28.27
CA GLU A 545 5.94 -8.70 28.14
C GLU A 545 4.85 -9.64 28.66
N ASN A 546 4.79 -10.83 28.06
CA ASN A 546 3.87 -11.89 28.44
C ASN A 546 2.41 -11.42 28.55
N LEU A 547 1.93 -10.72 27.52
CA LEU A 547 0.59 -10.15 27.49
C LEU A 547 -0.46 -11.23 27.19
N PRO A 548 -1.30 -11.62 28.15
CA PRO A 548 -2.38 -12.55 27.92
C PRO A 548 -3.51 -11.87 27.14
N LEU A 549 -3.89 -12.46 26.02
CA LEU A 549 -4.96 -11.95 25.18
C LEU A 549 -6.03 -13.00 24.91
N THR A 550 -7.24 -12.54 24.70
CA THR A 550 -8.37 -13.33 24.21
C THR A 550 -8.97 -12.61 23.01
N VAL A 551 -9.08 -13.34 21.90
CA VAL A 551 -9.71 -12.88 20.67
C VAL A 551 -11.02 -13.63 20.47
N THR A 552 -12.11 -12.91 20.25
CA THR A 552 -13.41 -13.52 19.93
C THR A 552 -13.52 -13.71 18.42
N THR A 553 -13.75 -14.97 18.00
CA THR A 553 -13.89 -15.34 16.59
C THR A 553 -14.91 -16.46 16.43
N ASN A 554 -15.57 -16.50 15.26
CA ASN A 554 -16.45 -17.60 14.85
C ASN A 554 -15.70 -18.70 14.08
N ARG A 555 -14.38 -18.51 13.83
CA ARG A 555 -13.55 -19.48 13.08
C ARG A 555 -12.97 -20.53 14.03
N THR A 556 -12.82 -21.76 13.54
CA THR A 556 -12.01 -22.79 14.20
C THR A 556 -10.54 -22.52 13.88
N ILE A 557 -9.76 -22.25 14.89
CA ILE A 557 -8.35 -21.87 14.73
C ILE A 557 -7.46 -23.09 14.90
N ASN A 558 -6.56 -23.30 13.94
CA ASN A 558 -5.61 -24.43 13.92
C ASN A 558 -4.22 -24.02 14.40
N LYS A 559 -3.86 -22.75 14.17
CA LYS A 559 -2.55 -22.20 14.53
C LYS A 559 -2.70 -20.74 14.96
N VAL A 560 -1.92 -20.35 15.97
CA VAL A 560 -1.73 -18.96 16.35
C VAL A 560 -0.22 -18.68 16.34
N TRP A 561 0.19 -17.59 15.71
CA TRP A 561 1.57 -17.16 15.69
C TRP A 561 1.67 -15.65 15.75
N ALA A 562 2.81 -15.15 16.18
CA ALA A 562 3.12 -13.74 16.22
C ALA A 562 4.40 -13.45 15.45
N ALA A 563 4.52 -12.22 14.96
CA ALA A 563 5.74 -11.67 14.41
C ALA A 563 5.83 -10.18 14.73
N THR A 564 7.05 -9.69 14.95
CA THR A 564 7.31 -8.29 15.29
C THR A 564 8.60 -7.81 14.62
N PRO A 565 8.64 -6.56 14.10
CA PRO A 565 9.88 -5.96 13.59
C PRO A 565 10.78 -5.47 14.73
N ASP A 566 10.29 -5.39 15.96
CA ASP A 566 10.93 -4.64 17.05
C ASP A 566 12.25 -5.28 17.53
N ASN A 567 12.36 -6.60 17.54
CA ASN A 567 13.53 -7.27 18.11
C ASN A 567 14.03 -8.50 17.34
N ILE A 568 13.16 -9.35 16.79
CA ILE A 568 13.55 -10.63 16.16
C ILE A 568 13.52 -10.60 14.62
N GLY A 569 13.56 -9.40 14.02
CA GLY A 569 13.61 -9.23 12.57
C GLY A 569 12.42 -9.81 11.82
N GLY A 570 11.26 -9.92 12.47
CA GLY A 570 10.06 -10.49 11.88
C GLY A 570 9.97 -12.02 11.92
N ALA A 571 10.89 -12.72 12.56
CA ALA A 571 10.83 -14.19 12.69
C ALA A 571 9.53 -14.64 13.36
N VAL A 572 8.99 -15.76 12.88
CA VAL A 572 7.71 -16.31 13.36
C VAL A 572 7.87 -16.94 14.73
N GLN A 573 7.01 -16.54 15.66
CA GLN A 573 6.84 -17.18 16.97
C GLN A 573 5.50 -17.89 17.01
N GLU A 574 5.48 -19.21 17.03
CA GLU A 574 4.24 -19.97 17.26
C GLU A 574 3.79 -19.77 18.71
N LEU A 575 2.50 -19.58 18.94
CA LEU A 575 1.93 -19.36 20.25
C LEU A 575 1.05 -20.53 20.66
N ALA A 576 1.28 -21.04 21.88
CA ALA A 576 0.31 -21.96 22.48
C ALA A 576 -1.02 -21.24 22.72
N PHE A 577 -2.13 -21.89 22.36
CA PHE A 577 -3.46 -21.28 22.51
C PHE A 577 -4.51 -22.30 22.98
N THR A 578 -5.59 -21.78 23.48
CA THR A 578 -6.83 -22.56 23.74
C THR A 578 -8.00 -21.89 23.06
N GLN A 579 -8.96 -22.69 22.59
CA GLN A 579 -10.20 -22.18 22.00
C GLN A 579 -11.42 -22.79 22.70
N GLN A 580 -12.28 -21.93 23.27
CA GLN A 580 -13.55 -22.34 23.90
C GLN A 580 -14.62 -21.27 23.65
N ASN A 581 -15.82 -21.68 23.27
CA ASN A 581 -16.98 -20.81 23.08
C ASN A 581 -16.70 -19.57 22.21
N GLY A 582 -16.01 -19.78 21.08
CA GLY A 582 -15.66 -18.69 20.15
C GLY A 582 -14.55 -17.73 20.67
N LYS A 583 -13.87 -18.10 21.74
CA LYS A 583 -12.75 -17.33 22.31
C LYS A 583 -11.46 -18.10 22.17
N VAL A 584 -10.46 -17.45 21.57
CA VAL A 584 -9.09 -17.96 21.39
C VAL A 584 -8.19 -17.21 22.36
N SER A 585 -7.58 -17.91 23.31
CA SER A 585 -6.71 -17.33 24.34
C SER A 585 -5.27 -17.78 24.16
N PHE A 586 -4.34 -16.81 24.18
CA PHE A 586 -2.89 -17.00 24.01
C PHE A 586 -2.12 -15.90 24.76
N THR A 587 -0.80 -16.03 24.80
CA THR A 587 0.07 -15.00 25.39
C THR A 587 1.03 -14.46 24.34
N VAL A 588 1.08 -13.13 24.16
CA VAL A 588 2.05 -12.45 23.30
C VAL A 588 3.33 -12.23 24.10
N PRO A 589 4.49 -12.76 23.64
CA PRO A 589 5.73 -12.72 24.43
C PRO A 589 6.25 -11.32 24.69
N SER A 590 6.20 -10.44 23.68
CA SER A 590 6.74 -9.07 23.77
C SER A 590 6.01 -8.12 22.82
N LEU A 591 5.81 -6.88 23.26
CA LEU A 591 5.26 -5.78 22.47
C LEU A 591 5.98 -4.48 22.86
N GLN A 592 6.85 -3.98 21.98
CA GLN A 592 7.50 -2.67 22.15
C GLN A 592 6.74 -1.57 21.41
N TYR A 593 6.68 -1.63 20.07
CA TYR A 593 5.90 -0.71 19.23
C TYR A 593 4.77 -1.44 18.52
N TRP A 594 5.08 -2.56 17.86
CA TRP A 594 4.14 -3.27 17.00
C TRP A 594 4.37 -4.78 17.02
N THR A 595 3.32 -5.53 17.26
CA THR A 595 3.28 -6.98 17.06
C THR A 595 2.07 -7.35 16.23
N MET A 596 2.27 -8.15 15.20
CA MET A 596 1.22 -8.79 14.41
C MET A 596 0.98 -10.19 14.96
N VAL A 597 -0.27 -10.50 15.30
CA VAL A 597 -0.73 -11.83 15.67
C VAL A 597 -1.64 -12.36 14.57
N VAL A 598 -1.39 -13.58 14.14
CA VAL A 598 -2.17 -14.23 13.08
C VAL A 598 -2.81 -15.49 13.62
N LEU A 599 -4.12 -15.57 13.46
CA LEU A 599 -4.94 -16.74 13.76
C LEU A 599 -5.24 -17.42 12.41
N GLU A 600 -4.67 -18.59 12.19
CA GLU A 600 -4.94 -19.40 10.99
C GLU A 600 -6.11 -20.36 11.25
N SER A 601 -7.05 -20.39 10.34
CA SER A 601 -8.16 -21.31 10.33
C SER A 601 -8.00 -22.33 9.20
N GLU A 602 -8.73 -23.46 9.27
CA GLU A 602 -8.92 -24.29 8.09
C GLU A 602 -9.51 -23.45 6.96
N ASN A 603 -9.28 -23.86 5.71
CA ASN A 603 -9.96 -23.25 4.59
C ASN A 603 -11.46 -23.25 4.88
N ILE A 604 -11.96 -22.12 5.34
CA ILE A 604 -13.38 -21.93 5.49
C ILE A 604 -13.89 -21.77 4.06
N GLU A 605 -14.83 -22.61 3.65
CA GLU A 605 -15.74 -22.19 2.61
C GLU A 605 -16.41 -20.92 3.15
N GLU A 606 -15.88 -19.77 2.79
CA GLU A 606 -16.53 -18.52 3.10
C GLU A 606 -17.90 -18.57 2.48
N GLN A 607 -18.92 -18.60 3.34
CA GLN A 607 -20.29 -18.59 2.95
C GLN A 607 -20.73 -17.14 2.86
N LEU A 608 -21.16 -16.71 1.70
CA LEU A 608 -21.82 -15.43 1.57
C LEU A 608 -23.33 -15.65 1.40
N LEU A 609 -24.10 -15.01 2.26
CA LEU A 609 -25.56 -15.16 2.32
C LEU A 609 -26.22 -13.82 2.02
N MET A 610 -27.24 -13.81 1.18
CA MET A 610 -28.09 -12.65 0.95
C MET A 610 -29.36 -12.77 1.79
N THR A 611 -29.69 -11.73 2.54
CA THR A 611 -30.85 -11.67 3.44
C THR A 611 -31.58 -10.33 3.32
N GLY A 612 -32.84 -10.31 3.69
CA GLY A 612 -33.66 -9.10 3.68
C GLY A 612 -35.06 -9.32 3.10
N GLU A 613 -35.84 -8.27 3.06
CA GLU A 613 -37.22 -8.31 2.57
C GLU A 613 -37.30 -8.74 1.10
N ALA A 614 -36.30 -8.41 0.29
CA ALA A 614 -36.25 -8.74 -1.14
C ALA A 614 -36.21 -10.26 -1.41
N VAL A 615 -35.68 -11.05 -0.48
CA VAL A 615 -35.54 -12.52 -0.58
C VAL A 615 -36.37 -13.25 0.47
N GLN A 616 -37.24 -12.55 1.19
CA GLN A 616 -38.03 -13.12 2.28
C GLN A 616 -38.99 -14.22 1.76
N ARG A 617 -38.92 -15.42 2.40
CA ARG A 617 -39.80 -16.52 2.17
C ARG A 617 -40.97 -16.51 3.15
N ASP A 618 -42.10 -17.12 2.76
CA ASP A 618 -43.27 -17.21 3.61
C ASP A 618 -42.95 -18.00 4.88
N GLY A 619 -43.42 -17.46 6.01
CA GLY A 619 -43.24 -18.09 7.33
C GLY A 619 -41.95 -17.66 8.07
N TYR A 620 -41.09 -16.84 7.46
CA TYR A 620 -39.84 -16.35 8.06
C TYR A 620 -39.82 -14.83 8.21
N GLY A 621 -39.06 -14.32 9.17
CA GLY A 621 -38.76 -12.90 9.27
C GLY A 621 -37.82 -12.43 8.15
N ALA A 622 -37.93 -11.20 7.73
CA ALA A 622 -37.19 -10.67 6.56
C ALA A 622 -35.64 -10.83 6.67
N TYR A 623 -35.11 -10.76 7.89
CA TYR A 623 -33.68 -10.89 8.18
C TYR A 623 -33.34 -12.15 8.98
N ASP A 624 -34.17 -13.19 8.87
CA ASP A 624 -33.86 -14.50 9.43
C ASP A 624 -32.79 -15.19 8.58
N LEU A 625 -31.60 -15.39 9.15
CA LEU A 625 -30.45 -15.95 8.45
C LEU A 625 -30.62 -17.44 8.08
N HIS A 626 -31.59 -18.18 8.68
CA HIS A 626 -31.89 -19.56 8.31
C HIS A 626 -32.56 -19.67 6.94
N GLN A 627 -33.18 -18.60 6.45
CA GLN A 627 -33.77 -18.55 5.12
C GLN A 627 -32.90 -17.80 4.09
N ALA A 628 -31.77 -17.23 4.53
CA ALA A 628 -30.89 -16.45 3.66
C ALA A 628 -30.45 -17.23 2.41
N VAL A 629 -30.34 -16.54 1.29
CA VAL A 629 -29.99 -17.15 0.00
C VAL A 629 -28.47 -17.29 -0.08
N PRO A 630 -27.90 -18.50 -0.16
CA PRO A 630 -26.46 -18.68 -0.29
C PRO A 630 -26.00 -18.30 -1.69
N LEU A 631 -24.87 -17.60 -1.78
CA LEU A 631 -24.18 -17.34 -3.02
C LEU A 631 -23.12 -18.43 -3.25
N LYS A 632 -22.99 -18.89 -4.49
CA LYS A 632 -21.97 -19.85 -4.90
C LYS A 632 -20.61 -19.15 -4.98
N ARG A 633 -19.62 -19.68 -4.28
CA ARG A 633 -18.24 -19.22 -4.33
C ARG A 633 -17.56 -19.65 -5.62
N SER A 634 -16.78 -18.76 -6.24
CA SER A 634 -15.88 -19.07 -7.36
C SER A 634 -14.62 -19.79 -6.87
N ASP A 635 -13.88 -20.39 -7.81
CA ASP A 635 -12.66 -21.14 -7.50
C ASP A 635 -11.53 -20.24 -6.96
N ASP A 636 -11.55 -18.93 -7.27
CA ASP A 636 -10.62 -17.93 -6.68
C ASP A 636 -10.93 -17.62 -5.21
N GLY A 637 -12.08 -18.07 -4.71
CA GLY A 637 -12.52 -17.86 -3.34
C GLY A 637 -12.92 -16.42 -2.99
N LEU A 638 -12.91 -15.50 -3.94
CA LEU A 638 -13.15 -14.07 -3.71
C LEU A 638 -14.45 -13.57 -4.32
N THR A 639 -14.93 -14.24 -5.37
CA THR A 639 -16.16 -13.88 -6.06
C THR A 639 -17.30 -14.85 -5.68
N PHE A 640 -18.46 -14.29 -5.41
CA PHE A 640 -19.67 -15.05 -5.02
C PHE A 640 -20.82 -14.68 -5.95
N THR A 641 -21.55 -15.67 -6.43
CA THR A 641 -22.63 -15.47 -7.41
C THR A 641 -23.91 -16.20 -7.06
N VAL A 642 -25.03 -15.61 -7.40
CA VAL A 642 -26.34 -16.29 -7.38
C VAL A 642 -27.28 -15.66 -8.39
N THR A 643 -28.08 -16.51 -9.05
CA THR A 643 -29.28 -16.05 -9.77
C THR A 643 -30.48 -16.31 -8.88
N THR A 644 -31.20 -15.27 -8.51
CA THR A 644 -32.34 -15.40 -7.57
C THR A 644 -33.43 -14.37 -7.85
N HIS A 645 -34.64 -14.70 -7.42
CA HIS A 645 -35.76 -13.76 -7.49
C HIS A 645 -35.65 -12.69 -6.40
N LEU A 646 -35.69 -11.40 -6.80
CA LEU A 646 -35.72 -10.27 -5.89
C LEU A 646 -37.07 -9.52 -6.02
N LYS A 647 -37.69 -9.25 -4.87
CA LYS A 647 -38.88 -8.40 -4.79
C LYS A 647 -38.46 -6.92 -4.96
N GLY A 648 -39.10 -6.24 -5.91
CA GLY A 648 -38.80 -4.82 -6.21
C GLY A 648 -39.15 -3.90 -5.05
N ASN A 649 -38.34 -2.84 -4.89
CA ASN A 649 -38.50 -1.84 -3.81
C ASN A 649 -38.44 -2.45 -2.39
N LYS A 650 -37.80 -3.60 -2.23
CA LYS A 650 -37.54 -4.29 -0.96
C LYS A 650 -36.04 -4.36 -0.70
N TYR A 651 -35.66 -4.27 0.57
CA TYR A 651 -34.28 -4.21 0.99
C TYR A 651 -33.61 -5.59 1.05
N PHE A 652 -32.33 -5.64 0.71
CA PHE A 652 -31.44 -6.76 0.96
C PHE A 652 -30.04 -6.30 1.34
N LYS A 653 -29.28 -7.17 1.98
CA LYS A 653 -27.86 -7.02 2.30
C LYS A 653 -27.20 -8.40 2.36
N PHE A 654 -25.89 -8.43 2.61
CA PHE A 654 -25.16 -9.69 2.69
C PHE A 654 -24.53 -9.89 4.07
N THR A 655 -24.28 -11.16 4.41
CA THR A 655 -23.56 -11.57 5.61
C THR A 655 -22.72 -12.81 5.30
N ASN A 656 -21.61 -13.00 6.04
CA ASN A 656 -20.75 -14.17 5.89
C ASN A 656 -21.04 -15.29 6.91
N GLY A 657 -22.15 -15.22 7.62
CA GLY A 657 -22.52 -16.20 8.64
C GLY A 657 -24.00 -16.23 8.95
N THR A 658 -24.41 -17.20 9.74
CA THR A 658 -25.80 -17.48 10.13
C THR A 658 -26.18 -16.97 11.52
N ASP A 659 -25.30 -16.21 12.19
CA ASP A 659 -25.54 -15.62 13.50
C ASP A 659 -25.17 -14.13 13.48
N TRP A 660 -26.14 -13.26 13.73
CA TRP A 660 -25.96 -11.80 13.77
C TRP A 660 -24.96 -11.30 14.82
N ALA A 661 -24.73 -12.07 15.87
CA ALA A 661 -23.78 -11.68 16.93
C ALA A 661 -22.32 -11.84 16.50
N THR A 662 -22.07 -12.68 15.49
CA THR A 662 -20.71 -13.07 15.07
C THR A 662 -20.41 -12.83 13.59
N CYS A 663 -21.44 -12.65 12.75
CA CYS A 663 -21.23 -12.47 11.32
C CYS A 663 -20.78 -11.04 10.95
N THR A 664 -20.09 -10.95 9.83
CA THR A 664 -19.78 -9.67 9.16
C THR A 664 -20.92 -9.31 8.21
N SER A 665 -21.44 -8.10 8.28
CA SER A 665 -22.41 -7.57 7.32
C SER A 665 -21.71 -6.83 6.18
N PHE A 666 -22.30 -6.88 4.98
CA PHE A 666 -21.89 -6.09 3.83
C PHE A 666 -23.06 -5.22 3.40
N ASN A 667 -22.86 -3.91 3.45
CA ASN A 667 -23.88 -2.89 3.41
C ASN A 667 -23.67 -1.91 2.25
N ALA A 668 -24.72 -1.12 1.92
CA ALA A 668 -24.60 0.00 0.98
C ALA A 668 -23.87 1.19 1.61
N GLU A 669 -23.24 2.03 0.78
CA GLU A 669 -22.55 3.26 1.22
C GLU A 669 -23.53 4.35 1.69
N TYR A 670 -24.74 4.39 1.14
CA TYR A 670 -25.75 5.38 1.49
C TYR A 670 -27.15 4.77 1.52
N SER A 671 -28.06 5.47 2.18
CA SER A 671 -29.44 5.02 2.36
C SER A 671 -30.19 4.91 1.02
N GLY A 672 -30.93 3.82 0.84
CA GLY A 672 -31.85 3.65 -0.28
C GLY A 672 -31.18 3.41 -1.63
N TYR A 673 -29.99 2.80 -1.65
CA TYR A 673 -29.36 2.44 -2.93
C TYR A 673 -30.24 1.50 -3.74
N LYS A 674 -30.62 1.94 -4.96
CA LYS A 674 -31.52 1.21 -5.85
C LYS A 674 -30.87 0.91 -7.20
N PHE A 675 -30.76 -0.38 -7.52
CA PHE A 675 -30.42 -0.82 -8.87
C PHE A 675 -31.64 -0.65 -9.77
N ASN A 676 -31.47 0.06 -10.89
CA ASN A 676 -32.50 0.21 -11.89
C ASN A 676 -32.01 -0.22 -13.27
N ASN A 677 -32.92 -0.77 -14.08
CA ASN A 677 -32.61 -1.29 -15.41
C ASN A 677 -32.19 -0.20 -16.42
N SER A 678 -32.40 1.08 -16.11
CA SER A 678 -32.05 2.21 -16.97
C SER A 678 -30.62 2.72 -16.72
N ASN A 679 -30.04 2.46 -15.55
CA ASN A 679 -28.67 2.83 -15.21
C ASN A 679 -27.70 1.72 -15.61
N ARG A 680 -26.88 1.97 -16.62
CA ARG A 680 -25.85 1.04 -17.10
C ARG A 680 -24.73 0.75 -16.09
N SER A 681 -24.65 1.48 -14.98
CA SER A 681 -23.72 1.18 -13.87
C SER A 681 -24.41 0.26 -12.88
N THR A 682 -24.26 -1.03 -13.09
CA THR A 682 -24.82 -2.08 -12.22
C THR A 682 -23.84 -2.50 -11.11
N THR A 683 -22.70 -1.80 -10.96
CA THR A 683 -21.66 -2.14 -10.00
C THR A 683 -21.51 -1.02 -8.97
N VAL A 684 -21.52 -1.39 -7.69
CA VAL A 684 -21.42 -0.47 -6.54
C VAL A 684 -20.50 -1.00 -5.49
N ASN A 685 -20.06 -0.12 -4.60
CA ASN A 685 -19.19 -0.51 -3.48
C ASN A 685 -19.99 -1.14 -2.35
N LEU A 686 -19.34 -2.06 -1.64
CA LEU A 686 -19.79 -2.67 -0.39
C LEU A 686 -19.06 -2.06 0.79
N LEU A 687 -19.76 -1.79 1.88
CA LEU A 687 -19.18 -1.43 3.16
C LEU A 687 -19.24 -2.62 4.12
N ILE A 688 -18.13 -2.91 4.78
CA ILE A 688 -18.05 -3.93 5.82
C ILE A 688 -18.52 -3.31 7.15
N ASN A 689 -19.53 -3.93 7.78
CA ASN A 689 -20.08 -3.51 9.08
C ASN A 689 -20.38 -2.00 9.14
N GLY A 690 -20.99 -1.47 8.07
CA GLY A 690 -21.31 -0.04 7.97
C GLY A 690 -22.14 0.42 9.17
N SER A 691 -21.73 1.51 9.81
CA SER A 691 -22.34 2.04 11.04
C SER A 691 -23.83 2.37 10.93
N ASN A 692 -24.31 2.60 9.71
CA ASN A 692 -25.71 3.00 9.43
C ASN A 692 -26.58 1.85 8.90
N ASP A 693 -26.06 0.66 8.77
CA ASP A 693 -26.76 -0.53 8.27
C ASP A 693 -27.59 -0.27 6.99
N TYR A 694 -27.04 0.55 6.05
CA TYR A 694 -27.68 0.83 4.78
C TYR A 694 -27.77 -0.42 3.91
N LYS A 695 -28.82 -0.50 3.09
CA LYS A 695 -29.21 -1.70 2.36
C LYS A 695 -29.41 -1.39 0.88
N PHE A 696 -29.40 -2.43 0.07
CA PHE A 696 -29.66 -2.37 -1.37
C PHE A 696 -31.10 -2.71 -1.68
N MET A 697 -31.60 -2.27 -2.85
CA MET A 697 -32.88 -2.71 -3.41
C MET A 697 -32.79 -2.75 -4.95
N VAL A 698 -33.72 -3.49 -5.58
CA VAL A 698 -33.97 -3.40 -7.03
C VAL A 698 -35.27 -2.62 -7.28
N ASP A 699 -35.42 -2.09 -8.48
CA ASP A 699 -36.58 -1.26 -8.86
C ASP A 699 -37.85 -2.06 -9.16
N ALA A 700 -37.72 -3.32 -9.58
CA ALA A 700 -38.83 -4.17 -9.99
C ALA A 700 -38.64 -5.63 -9.54
N ASP A 701 -39.75 -6.34 -9.38
CA ASP A 701 -39.75 -7.78 -9.18
C ASP A 701 -39.11 -8.49 -10.38
N GLY A 702 -38.33 -9.51 -10.12
CA GLY A 702 -37.72 -10.30 -11.19
C GLY A 702 -36.56 -11.16 -10.73
N ASP A 703 -36.04 -11.93 -11.66
CA ASP A 703 -34.82 -12.72 -11.44
C ASP A 703 -33.59 -11.87 -11.77
N TYR A 704 -32.63 -11.90 -10.88
CA TYR A 704 -31.40 -11.12 -10.99
C TYR A 704 -30.17 -12.00 -10.80
N ASP A 705 -29.13 -11.71 -11.58
CA ASP A 705 -27.78 -12.19 -11.35
C ASP A 705 -27.09 -11.24 -10.37
N VAL A 706 -26.74 -11.77 -9.23
CA VAL A 706 -26.06 -11.05 -8.15
C VAL A 706 -24.63 -11.55 -8.05
N ILE A 707 -23.66 -10.66 -8.20
CA ILE A 707 -22.23 -10.96 -8.19
C ILE A 707 -21.58 -10.08 -7.14
N VAL A 708 -20.99 -10.70 -6.13
CA VAL A 708 -20.21 -10.02 -5.08
C VAL A 708 -18.75 -10.36 -5.25
N ASP A 709 -17.92 -9.35 -5.42
CA ASP A 709 -16.47 -9.46 -5.44
C ASP A 709 -15.91 -8.93 -4.11
N LEU A 710 -15.47 -9.82 -3.25
CA LEU A 710 -14.92 -9.47 -1.94
C LEU A 710 -13.50 -8.93 -2.03
N SER A 711 -12.77 -9.21 -3.12
CA SER A 711 -11.43 -8.65 -3.34
C SER A 711 -11.46 -7.15 -3.58
N GLN A 712 -12.52 -6.69 -4.25
CA GLN A 712 -12.74 -5.29 -4.59
C GLN A 712 -13.82 -4.63 -3.71
N LEU A 713 -14.49 -5.40 -2.85
CA LEU A 713 -15.67 -4.98 -2.09
C LEU A 713 -16.74 -4.37 -3.01
N ARG A 714 -17.09 -5.10 -4.07
CA ARG A 714 -18.07 -4.66 -5.07
C ARG A 714 -19.25 -5.59 -5.21
N LEU A 715 -20.38 -4.99 -5.44
CA LEU A 715 -21.63 -5.66 -5.76
C LEU A 715 -22.09 -5.28 -7.17
N LYS A 716 -22.36 -6.28 -7.99
CA LYS A 716 -23.04 -6.12 -9.28
C LYS A 716 -24.38 -6.84 -9.24
N VAL A 717 -25.44 -6.15 -9.65
CA VAL A 717 -26.81 -6.72 -9.76
C VAL A 717 -27.35 -6.38 -11.15
N VAL A 718 -27.68 -7.40 -11.92
CA VAL A 718 -28.24 -7.25 -13.27
C VAL A 718 -29.42 -8.21 -13.45
N LYS A 719 -30.39 -7.86 -14.29
CA LYS A 719 -31.53 -8.71 -14.59
C LYS A 719 -31.05 -10.00 -15.25
N ALA A 720 -31.56 -11.14 -14.77
CA ALA A 720 -31.14 -12.46 -15.27
C ALA A 720 -31.40 -12.58 -16.79
N GLY A 721 -30.40 -13.10 -17.52
CA GLY A 721 -30.43 -13.21 -18.97
C GLY A 721 -29.90 -11.96 -19.71
N GLU A 722 -29.66 -10.84 -19.03
CA GLU A 722 -29.02 -9.64 -19.61
C GLU A 722 -27.52 -9.58 -19.28
N SER A 723 -27.03 -10.50 -18.46
CA SER A 723 -25.61 -10.64 -18.11
C SER A 723 -24.82 -11.31 -19.22
N GLN A 724 -24.63 -10.61 -20.37
CA GLN A 724 -23.59 -11.01 -21.35
C GLN A 724 -22.20 -10.55 -20.88
N VAL A 725 -21.81 -10.93 -19.68
CA VAL A 725 -20.41 -10.90 -19.26
C VAL A 725 -20.09 -12.27 -18.72
N LYS A 726 -19.50 -13.10 -19.59
CA LYS A 726 -18.73 -14.24 -19.12
C LYS A 726 -17.71 -13.71 -18.12
N VAL A 727 -17.84 -14.06 -16.85
CA VAL A 727 -16.77 -13.86 -15.87
C VAL A 727 -15.64 -14.76 -16.34
N VAL A 728 -14.66 -14.18 -17.01
CA VAL A 728 -13.42 -14.87 -17.34
C VAL A 728 -12.62 -14.89 -16.04
N LEU A 729 -12.59 -16.05 -15.40
CA LEU A 729 -11.73 -16.32 -14.26
C LEU A 729 -10.26 -16.19 -14.69
N PRO A 730 -9.35 -15.75 -13.82
CA PRO A 730 -7.94 -15.50 -14.16
C PRO A 730 -7.19 -16.70 -14.74
N ASP A 731 -7.64 -17.93 -14.53
CA ASP A 731 -7.00 -19.16 -15.00
C ASP A 731 -7.39 -19.58 -16.44
N GLU A 732 -8.33 -18.89 -17.08
CA GLU A 732 -8.65 -19.06 -18.49
C GLU A 732 -8.23 -17.83 -19.32
N LEU A 733 -6.99 -17.36 -19.19
CA LEU A 733 -6.39 -16.49 -20.18
C LEU A 733 -5.71 -17.35 -21.26
N PRO A 734 -6.40 -17.69 -22.39
CA PRO A 734 -5.70 -18.02 -23.59
C PRO A 734 -5.13 -16.71 -24.11
N GLN A 735 -3.93 -16.80 -24.66
CA GLN A 735 -3.29 -15.80 -25.49
C GLN A 735 -4.23 -14.69 -25.99
N GLU A 736 -3.91 -13.42 -25.62
CA GLU A 736 -4.43 -12.14 -26.11
C GLU A 736 -5.75 -12.20 -26.90
N THR A 737 -6.89 -12.15 -26.22
CA THR A 737 -8.18 -12.05 -26.91
C THR A 737 -8.42 -10.62 -27.38
N ILE A 738 -8.11 -10.39 -28.62
CA ILE A 738 -8.51 -9.19 -29.35
C ILE A 738 -9.95 -9.38 -29.83
N SER A 739 -10.85 -8.44 -29.54
CA SER A 739 -12.19 -8.40 -30.12
C SER A 739 -12.37 -7.10 -30.89
N ILE A 740 -12.91 -7.19 -32.10
CA ILE A 740 -13.09 -6.04 -32.99
C ILE A 740 -14.55 -5.91 -33.34
N PHE A 741 -15.07 -4.68 -33.32
CA PHE A 741 -16.44 -4.36 -33.60
C PHE A 741 -16.53 -3.24 -34.65
N ASP A 742 -17.51 -3.33 -35.55
CA ASP A 742 -17.87 -2.20 -36.41
C ASP A 742 -18.58 -1.09 -35.60
N LEU A 743 -18.81 0.07 -36.18
CA LEU A 743 -19.50 1.19 -35.52
C LEU A 743 -20.96 0.91 -35.15
N ARG A 744 -21.54 -0.21 -35.59
CA ARG A 744 -22.88 -0.68 -35.21
C ARG A 744 -22.82 -1.68 -34.06
N GLY A 745 -21.62 -1.93 -33.50
CA GLY A 745 -21.42 -2.86 -32.39
C GLY A 745 -21.41 -4.34 -32.79
N ARG A 746 -21.35 -4.68 -34.09
CA ARG A 746 -21.26 -6.07 -34.54
C ARG A 746 -19.82 -6.52 -34.52
N ALA A 747 -19.56 -7.71 -33.97
CA ALA A 747 -18.23 -8.30 -33.97
C ALA A 747 -17.77 -8.60 -35.44
N VAL A 748 -16.52 -8.29 -35.70
CA VAL A 748 -15.83 -8.60 -36.97
C VAL A 748 -14.66 -9.54 -36.70
N SER A 749 -14.19 -10.23 -37.71
CA SER A 749 -13.16 -11.27 -37.57
C SER A 749 -11.84 -10.68 -37.09
N CYS A 750 -11.35 -11.15 -35.92
CA CYS A 750 -10.02 -10.83 -35.41
C CYS A 750 -8.91 -11.35 -36.36
N GLU A 751 -9.13 -12.48 -36.99
CA GLU A 751 -8.19 -13.05 -37.96
C GLU A 751 -7.98 -12.12 -39.16
N GLN A 752 -9.04 -11.50 -39.70
CA GLN A 752 -8.92 -10.50 -40.77
C GLN A 752 -8.13 -9.26 -40.33
N TYR A 753 -8.21 -8.87 -39.05
CA TYR A 753 -7.42 -7.77 -38.53
C TYR A 753 -5.94 -8.15 -38.41
N LEU A 754 -5.65 -9.32 -37.83
CA LEU A 754 -4.29 -9.80 -37.63
C LEU A 754 -3.57 -10.05 -38.98
N ASN A 755 -4.31 -10.48 -39.97
CA ASN A 755 -3.77 -10.74 -41.33
C ASN A 755 -3.83 -9.51 -42.27
N GLY A 756 -4.27 -8.32 -41.74
CA GLY A 756 -4.33 -7.09 -42.53
C GLY A 756 -5.38 -7.08 -43.64
N THR A 757 -6.37 -8.00 -43.61
CA THR A 757 -7.41 -8.15 -44.62
C THR A 757 -8.76 -7.56 -44.23
N LEU A 758 -8.82 -6.85 -43.08
CA LEU A 758 -10.04 -6.19 -42.66
C LEU A 758 -10.43 -5.06 -43.63
N PRO A 759 -11.69 -4.96 -44.06
CA PRO A 759 -12.11 -3.90 -44.99
C PRO A 759 -11.80 -2.49 -44.47
N ARG A 760 -11.58 -1.55 -45.37
CA ARG A 760 -11.38 -0.13 -45.01
C ARG A 760 -12.56 0.38 -44.21
N GLY A 761 -12.29 0.99 -43.07
CA GLY A 761 -13.36 1.47 -42.20
C GLY A 761 -12.86 1.88 -40.82
N ILE A 762 -13.83 2.26 -39.98
CA ILE A 762 -13.60 2.60 -38.57
C ILE A 762 -14.14 1.46 -37.71
N TYR A 763 -13.33 0.97 -36.80
CA TYR A 763 -13.65 -0.13 -35.91
C TYR A 763 -13.32 0.20 -34.47
N ILE A 764 -13.92 -0.52 -33.55
CA ILE A 764 -13.59 -0.49 -32.11
C ILE A 764 -12.84 -1.78 -31.79
N LEU A 765 -11.58 -1.66 -31.43
CA LEU A 765 -10.76 -2.77 -30.95
C LEU A 765 -10.85 -2.81 -29.42
N LYS A 766 -11.22 -3.97 -28.89
CA LYS A 766 -11.17 -4.27 -27.45
C LYS A 766 -10.05 -5.26 -27.20
N GLN A 767 -9.15 -4.90 -26.30
CA GLN A 767 -8.01 -5.72 -25.87
C GLN A 767 -7.74 -5.44 -24.40
N ASN A 768 -7.68 -6.45 -23.56
CA ASN A 768 -7.39 -6.34 -22.13
C ASN A 768 -8.31 -5.33 -21.39
N GLY A 769 -9.60 -5.39 -21.66
CA GLY A 769 -10.59 -4.48 -21.03
C GLY A 769 -10.61 -3.05 -21.60
N MET A 770 -9.65 -2.68 -22.43
CA MET A 770 -9.59 -1.37 -23.09
C MET A 770 -10.26 -1.39 -24.44
N SER A 771 -10.96 -0.29 -24.77
CA SER A 771 -11.54 -0.09 -26.09
C SER A 771 -10.86 1.08 -26.78
N ARG A 772 -10.36 0.87 -28.00
CA ARG A 772 -9.81 1.96 -28.81
C ARG A 772 -10.40 1.97 -30.21
N LYS A 773 -10.56 3.16 -30.77
CA LYS A 773 -10.94 3.35 -32.17
C LYS A 773 -9.73 3.05 -33.05
N ILE A 774 -9.90 2.19 -34.06
CA ILE A 774 -8.91 1.94 -35.11
C ILE A 774 -9.46 2.33 -36.46
N ILE A 775 -8.60 2.78 -37.35
CA ILE A 775 -8.94 3.16 -38.72
C ILE A 775 -8.12 2.27 -39.65
N ILE A 776 -8.80 1.42 -40.43
CA ILE A 776 -8.21 0.62 -41.48
C ILE A 776 -8.28 1.46 -42.75
N ARG A 777 -7.12 1.79 -43.38
CA ARG A 777 -6.97 2.66 -44.52
C ARG A 777 -6.82 1.87 -45.81
#